data_6aa2154c4d56f0a7a82e48b89b2e3e4b
#
_entry.id   6aa2154c4d56f0a7a82e48b89b2e3e4b
#
_cell.length_a   1.000
_cell.length_b   1.000
_cell.length_c   1.000
_cell.angle_alpha   90.00
_cell.angle_beta   90.00
_cell.angle_gamma   90.00
#
_symmetry.space_group_name_H-M   'P 1'
#
loop_
_entity.id
_entity.type
_entity.pdbx_description
1 polymer ?
#
loop_
_entity_poly.entity_id
_entity_poly.type
_entity_poly.pdbx_seq_one_letter_code
_entity_poly.pdbx_strand_id
1 'polypeptide(L)'
;MKIPKKIAAMLTVTMIAGSSTAGIASAQTVATNLTGQERYETAVKISQDGWKNADEVVIVNDSSISDALSATPFAKAKNAPILLTSKDKLNDKTKAEIQRLKAKKVYLIGGTSVLSTNIEKEIKDLKISFERISGAERYQTSLELAKKLDAISDVKKIAVVNGEKGLADAVSVGAPAAQNNMPVILADSKNGTAVADKFIKDAGITQSYVVGGESSISEAVKNKLPNSTRLGGTDRNDTNAKVIKEFYKKTDLKNAYVTKDGMNKQDQLIDALAVGVLGAKNQSPVVLVGKNLSASQKSLVNSKSFDKITKVGGNGNETAFNEMKSLQEVKTVEAKTISELKSAIDKATANDVINFKPTSEVKEAFTIQTDKAITVNLNGTYTKTVTINMPNGDVNNYAKVDDVVIDDVKDGTFVNYGKITNLKVNDKNGAKIENNSKGEIGSLTVASGASQVKVTNGGKITTVTNNSKGTTIDNKGTISSVKGDNSPTISGNSPSSNSSGGSSSSGGSSHGGGSSSGGSSSNQTSVNNEAAKITSVSTPAKDATRLTMPSVSSGYTIAIKTSSNESVIKKDGTIIPPNTATTVKLVFTVTHTSSGKTADTKELSVTVPAKSTDEELQAALDNEVAKITSVPAPAKDATKLTMPSVSSGYKIAIKTSSNKSVIKEDGTIIPPNTEETVTLVFTVTQESSGKTADTGEIDVVVPAKSTDGEIQAEVQAEADKITSVTQPTQDATTLTMPTVPSGYTIKIKSSTNESVIAKD
;
A
#
# COMPACT_ATOMS: atom_id res chain seq x y z
N MET A 1 27.02 -14.58 -2.51
CA MET A 1 26.62 -13.17 -2.35
C MET A 1 25.95 -12.72 -3.63
N LYS A 2 24.60 -12.66 -3.66
CA LYS A 2 23.84 -12.35 -4.88
C LYS A 2 23.51 -10.86 -4.87
N ILE A 3 24.12 -10.14 -5.79
CA ILE A 3 23.83 -8.73 -6.10
C ILE A 3 22.42 -8.65 -6.67
N PRO A 4 21.56 -7.70 -6.26
CA PRO A 4 20.25 -7.54 -6.87
C PRO A 4 20.42 -7.11 -8.33
N LYS A 5 19.91 -7.93 -9.26
CA LYS A 5 19.85 -7.61 -10.69
C LYS A 5 18.74 -6.58 -10.95
N LYS A 6 19.04 -5.31 -10.79
CA LYS A 6 18.27 -4.21 -11.37
C LYS A 6 19.20 -3.33 -12.18
N ILE A 7 19.91 -3.90 -13.17
CA ILE A 7 20.62 -3.15 -14.20
C ILE A 7 20.49 -3.95 -15.48
N ALA A 8 19.61 -3.57 -16.36
CA ALA A 8 19.72 -3.67 -17.81
C ALA A 8 18.41 -3.26 -18.50
N ALA A 9 18.28 -2.01 -18.83
CA ALA A 9 17.68 -1.55 -20.07
C ALA A 9 18.32 -0.20 -20.38
N MET A 10 19.42 -0.23 -21.11
CA MET A 10 20.07 0.95 -21.68
C MET A 10 19.18 1.45 -22.82
N LEU A 11 18.54 2.59 -22.63
CA LEU A 11 17.99 3.36 -23.74
C LEU A 11 18.97 4.53 -23.98
N THR A 12 19.61 4.48 -25.13
CA THR A 12 20.50 5.53 -25.65
C THR A 12 19.68 6.80 -25.88
N VAL A 13 19.88 7.82 -25.05
CA VAL A 13 19.43 9.18 -25.31
C VAL A 13 20.65 10.04 -25.59
N THR A 14 20.64 10.65 -26.76
CA THR A 14 21.68 11.54 -27.31
C THR A 14 21.98 12.69 -26.36
N MET A 15 23.24 12.87 -26.02
CA MET A 15 23.75 13.93 -25.13
C MET A 15 23.55 15.32 -25.74
N ILE A 16 22.84 16.16 -25.02
CA ILE A 16 23.06 17.62 -25.05
C ILE A 16 23.81 17.97 -23.76
N ALA A 17 24.96 18.55 -23.88
CA ALA A 17 25.85 18.88 -22.78
C ALA A 17 25.21 19.91 -21.83
N GLY A 18 24.71 19.45 -20.74
CA GLY A 18 24.34 20.18 -19.55
C GLY A 18 24.44 19.18 -18.41
N SER A 19 25.19 19.47 -17.37
CA SER A 19 25.54 18.62 -16.23
C SER A 19 24.36 17.72 -15.77
N SER A 20 24.30 16.51 -16.29
CA SER A 20 23.27 15.52 -15.94
C SER A 20 23.71 14.76 -14.70
N THR A 21 23.06 15.00 -13.58
CA THR A 21 22.99 14.04 -12.47
C THR A 21 22.32 12.78 -12.99
N ALA A 22 23.04 11.67 -13.01
CA ALA A 22 22.47 10.36 -13.35
C ALA A 22 21.51 9.94 -12.22
N GLY A 23 20.25 10.33 -12.34
CA GLY A 23 19.18 9.78 -11.52
C GLY A 23 19.01 8.29 -11.87
N ILE A 24 18.89 7.44 -10.87
CA ILE A 24 18.49 6.04 -11.07
C ILE A 24 17.08 6.08 -11.66
N ALA A 25 16.94 5.73 -12.93
CA ALA A 25 15.63 5.60 -13.56
C ALA A 25 14.90 4.41 -12.89
N SER A 26 13.86 4.69 -12.12
CA SER A 26 12.94 3.67 -11.64
C SER A 26 12.37 2.93 -12.85
N ALA A 27 12.40 1.59 -12.85
CA ALA A 27 11.88 0.81 -13.95
C ALA A 27 10.35 1.01 -14.03
N GLN A 28 9.85 1.40 -15.19
CA GLN A 28 8.42 1.58 -15.41
C GLN A 28 7.67 0.26 -15.17
N THR A 29 6.55 0.32 -14.43
CA THR A 29 5.69 -0.83 -14.16
C THR A 29 5.12 -1.41 -15.45
N VAL A 30 5.33 -2.71 -15.67
CA VAL A 30 4.85 -3.41 -16.86
C VAL A 30 3.40 -3.86 -16.68
N ALA A 31 2.52 -3.52 -17.59
CA ALA A 31 1.13 -3.98 -17.61
C ALA A 31 0.98 -5.23 -18.50
N THR A 32 0.35 -6.29 -17.97
CA THR A 32 0.11 -7.55 -18.68
C THR A 32 -1.33 -8.05 -18.50
N ASN A 33 -1.72 -9.07 -19.27
CA ASN A 33 -3.09 -9.56 -19.27
C ASN A 33 -3.14 -11.09 -19.34
N LEU A 34 -3.90 -11.71 -18.42
CA LEU A 34 -4.23 -13.13 -18.38
C LEU A 34 -5.76 -13.28 -18.51
N THR A 35 -6.32 -12.85 -19.65
CA THR A 35 -7.75 -12.93 -19.94
C THR A 35 -7.99 -13.91 -21.10
N GLY A 36 -8.82 -14.91 -20.88
CA GLY A 36 -9.37 -15.78 -21.91
C GLY A 36 -10.72 -15.29 -22.42
N GLN A 37 -11.24 -15.90 -23.47
CA GLN A 37 -12.61 -15.65 -23.92
C GLN A 37 -13.64 -16.17 -22.90
N GLU A 38 -13.26 -17.26 -22.20
CA GLU A 38 -14.04 -17.90 -21.15
C GLU A 38 -13.19 -18.13 -19.90
N ARG A 39 -13.84 -18.42 -18.75
CA ARG A 39 -13.17 -18.73 -17.48
C ARG A 39 -12.16 -19.88 -17.57
N TYR A 40 -12.46 -20.91 -18.38
CA TYR A 40 -11.56 -22.04 -18.58
C TYR A 40 -10.26 -21.62 -19.27
N GLU A 41 -10.36 -20.78 -20.31
CA GLU A 41 -9.19 -20.25 -20.99
C GLU A 41 -8.39 -19.29 -20.11
N THR A 42 -9.07 -18.49 -19.27
CA THR A 42 -8.40 -17.67 -18.27
C THR A 42 -7.57 -18.55 -17.32
N ALA A 43 -8.15 -19.62 -16.77
CA ALA A 43 -7.43 -20.55 -15.89
C ALA A 43 -6.26 -21.25 -16.62
N VAL A 44 -6.43 -21.59 -17.90
CA VAL A 44 -5.35 -22.14 -18.74
C VAL A 44 -4.23 -21.12 -18.94
N LYS A 45 -4.52 -19.86 -19.24
CA LYS A 45 -3.50 -18.80 -19.37
C LYS A 45 -2.75 -18.56 -18.06
N ILE A 46 -3.44 -18.60 -16.92
CA ILE A 46 -2.82 -18.54 -15.59
C ILE A 46 -1.87 -19.72 -15.39
N SER A 47 -2.30 -20.94 -15.76
CA SER A 47 -1.47 -22.14 -15.70
C SER A 47 -0.23 -22.02 -16.58
N GLN A 48 -0.38 -21.54 -17.81
CA GLN A 48 0.72 -21.37 -18.76
C GLN A 48 1.74 -20.32 -18.31
N ASP A 49 1.30 -19.22 -17.66
CA ASP A 49 2.19 -18.21 -17.08
C ASP A 49 3.02 -18.77 -15.92
N GLY A 50 2.44 -19.69 -15.12
CA GLY A 50 3.07 -20.21 -13.90
C GLY A 50 3.81 -21.55 -14.05
N TRP A 51 3.45 -22.39 -15.03
CA TRP A 51 3.94 -23.78 -15.13
C TRP A 51 4.26 -24.19 -16.56
N LYS A 52 5.51 -24.52 -16.80
CA LYS A 52 5.91 -25.21 -18.05
C LYS A 52 5.43 -26.66 -18.04
N ASN A 53 5.51 -27.33 -16.91
CA ASN A 53 5.01 -28.66 -16.60
C ASN A 53 4.60 -28.73 -15.13
N ALA A 54 3.71 -29.64 -14.78
CA ALA A 54 3.30 -29.89 -13.40
C ALA A 54 2.87 -31.36 -13.27
N ASP A 55 3.46 -32.10 -12.31
CA ASP A 55 3.10 -33.50 -12.08
C ASP A 55 1.68 -33.64 -11.50
N GLU A 56 1.18 -32.61 -10.83
CA GLU A 56 -0.11 -32.58 -10.17
C GLU A 56 -0.93 -31.36 -10.61
N VAL A 57 -2.24 -31.53 -10.69
CA VAL A 57 -3.23 -30.48 -11.06
C VAL A 57 -4.39 -30.55 -10.10
N VAL A 58 -4.91 -29.41 -9.71
CA VAL A 58 -6.16 -29.28 -8.95
C VAL A 58 -7.28 -28.89 -9.87
N ILE A 59 -8.40 -29.63 -9.85
CA ILE A 59 -9.62 -29.33 -10.62
C ILE A 59 -10.72 -28.92 -9.68
N VAL A 60 -11.39 -27.81 -10.00
CA VAL A 60 -12.53 -27.27 -9.30
C VAL A 60 -13.70 -27.04 -10.25
N ASN A 61 -14.92 -27.00 -9.72
CA ASN A 61 -16.10 -26.69 -10.51
C ASN A 61 -16.11 -25.20 -10.91
N ASP A 62 -16.56 -24.92 -12.13
CA ASP A 62 -16.56 -23.60 -12.74
C ASP A 62 -17.61 -22.62 -12.21
N SER A 63 -18.64 -23.12 -11.53
CA SER A 63 -19.78 -22.33 -11.03
C SER A 63 -20.03 -22.50 -9.52
N SER A 64 -19.76 -23.69 -8.97
CA SER A 64 -19.88 -23.98 -7.54
C SER A 64 -18.52 -23.85 -6.86
N ILE A 65 -18.13 -22.62 -6.51
CA ILE A 65 -16.79 -22.32 -5.97
C ILE A 65 -16.63 -22.61 -4.48
N SER A 66 -17.71 -22.89 -3.78
CA SER A 66 -17.74 -22.98 -2.31
C SER A 66 -16.76 -24.00 -1.74
N ASP A 67 -16.67 -25.19 -2.34
CA ASP A 67 -15.71 -26.21 -1.93
C ASP A 67 -14.25 -25.84 -2.27
N ALA A 68 -14.09 -25.05 -3.33
CA ALA A 68 -12.78 -24.68 -3.86
C ALA A 68 -12.09 -23.54 -3.09
N LEU A 69 -12.84 -22.77 -2.28
CA LEU A 69 -12.32 -21.59 -1.57
C LEU A 69 -11.11 -21.89 -0.69
N SER A 70 -10.98 -23.10 -0.19
CA SER A 70 -9.88 -23.56 0.67
C SER A 70 -8.76 -24.27 -0.10
N ALA A 71 -8.87 -24.39 -1.44
CA ALA A 71 -7.95 -25.22 -2.24
C ALA A 71 -6.59 -24.57 -2.48
N THR A 72 -6.50 -23.23 -2.49
CA THR A 72 -5.29 -22.49 -2.88
C THR A 72 -4.03 -22.88 -2.07
N PRO A 73 -4.07 -22.99 -0.72
CA PRO A 73 -2.90 -23.40 0.05
C PRO A 73 -2.43 -24.81 -0.29
N PHE A 74 -3.36 -25.77 -0.41
CA PHE A 74 -3.04 -27.15 -0.81
C PHE A 74 -2.47 -27.22 -2.22
N ALA A 75 -3.09 -26.54 -3.20
CA ALA A 75 -2.61 -26.51 -4.57
C ALA A 75 -1.20 -25.92 -4.68
N LYS A 76 -0.90 -24.86 -3.91
CA LYS A 76 0.47 -24.29 -3.85
C LYS A 76 1.46 -25.25 -3.24
N ALA A 77 1.10 -25.96 -2.16
CA ALA A 77 1.97 -26.94 -1.52
C ALA A 77 2.30 -28.10 -2.47
N LYS A 78 1.37 -28.46 -3.35
CA LYS A 78 1.55 -29.44 -4.44
C LYS A 78 2.23 -28.87 -5.68
N ASN A 79 2.55 -27.58 -5.71
CA ASN A 79 2.99 -26.84 -6.91
C ASN A 79 2.07 -27.10 -8.14
N ALA A 80 0.77 -27.23 -7.89
CA ALA A 80 -0.26 -27.58 -8.85
C ALA A 80 -1.07 -26.34 -9.27
N PRO A 81 -1.27 -26.08 -10.58
CA PRO A 81 -2.23 -25.07 -11.01
C PRO A 81 -3.66 -25.51 -10.66
N ILE A 82 -4.55 -24.53 -10.45
CA ILE A 82 -5.99 -24.77 -10.34
C ILE A 82 -6.61 -24.57 -11.72
N LEU A 83 -7.25 -25.62 -12.22
CA LEU A 83 -7.98 -25.62 -13.49
C LEU A 83 -9.49 -25.81 -13.25
N LEU A 84 -10.29 -25.39 -14.21
CA LEU A 84 -11.75 -25.36 -14.09
C LEU A 84 -12.40 -26.40 -14.99
N THR A 85 -13.51 -26.99 -14.52
CA THR A 85 -14.35 -27.81 -15.38
C THR A 85 -15.83 -27.67 -14.99
N SER A 86 -16.73 -28.00 -15.91
CA SER A 86 -18.15 -28.12 -15.61
C SER A 86 -18.42 -29.38 -14.75
N LYS A 87 -19.63 -29.47 -14.20
CA LYS A 87 -20.01 -30.57 -13.31
C LYS A 87 -19.86 -31.94 -13.94
N ASP A 88 -20.34 -32.12 -15.17
CA ASP A 88 -20.57 -33.44 -15.77
C ASP A 88 -19.64 -33.78 -16.93
N LYS A 89 -18.82 -32.84 -17.41
CA LYS A 89 -17.88 -33.03 -18.51
C LYS A 89 -16.55 -32.33 -18.22
N LEU A 90 -15.44 -33.02 -18.42
CA LEU A 90 -14.10 -32.41 -18.37
C LEU A 90 -13.98 -31.44 -19.55
N ASN A 91 -13.82 -30.16 -19.25
CA ASN A 91 -13.70 -29.14 -20.29
C ASN A 91 -12.52 -29.41 -21.22
N ASP A 92 -12.73 -29.25 -22.53
CA ASP A 92 -11.74 -29.63 -23.55
C ASP A 92 -10.44 -28.79 -23.41
N LYS A 93 -10.52 -27.50 -23.04
CA LYS A 93 -9.33 -26.64 -22.77
C LYS A 93 -8.58 -27.11 -21.55
N THR A 94 -9.30 -27.48 -20.48
CA THR A 94 -8.72 -28.07 -19.26
C THR A 94 -8.05 -29.41 -19.55
N LYS A 95 -8.68 -30.26 -20.34
CA LYS A 95 -8.13 -31.54 -20.77
C LYS A 95 -6.83 -31.35 -21.54
N ALA A 96 -6.80 -30.44 -22.50
CA ALA A 96 -5.60 -30.11 -23.27
C ALA A 96 -4.48 -29.56 -22.38
N GLU A 97 -4.82 -28.74 -21.40
CA GLU A 97 -3.85 -28.16 -20.46
C GLU A 97 -3.25 -29.22 -19.51
N ILE A 98 -4.05 -30.15 -19.01
CA ILE A 98 -3.58 -31.30 -18.22
C ILE A 98 -2.53 -32.12 -19.03
N GLN A 99 -2.80 -32.34 -20.32
CA GLN A 99 -1.89 -33.03 -21.24
C GLN A 99 -0.62 -32.21 -21.50
N ARG A 100 -0.75 -30.89 -21.73
CA ARG A 100 0.40 -29.98 -21.90
C ARG A 100 1.33 -30.00 -20.69
N LEU A 101 0.74 -29.98 -19.50
CA LEU A 101 1.47 -30.02 -18.22
C LEU A 101 2.16 -31.37 -17.98
N LYS A 102 1.79 -32.44 -18.70
CA LYS A 102 2.20 -33.82 -18.46
C LYS A 102 1.86 -34.32 -17.05
N ALA A 103 0.68 -33.93 -16.57
CA ALA A 103 0.23 -34.24 -15.24
C ALA A 103 0.09 -35.77 -15.04
N LYS A 104 0.51 -36.25 -13.88
CA LYS A 104 0.43 -37.66 -13.45
C LYS A 104 -0.72 -37.90 -12.49
N LYS A 105 -1.16 -36.86 -11.79
CA LYS A 105 -2.22 -36.92 -10.79
C LYS A 105 -3.11 -35.66 -10.85
N VAL A 106 -4.40 -35.88 -10.65
CA VAL A 106 -5.41 -34.83 -10.54
C VAL A 106 -6.09 -34.90 -9.17
N TYR A 107 -6.21 -33.75 -8.50
CA TYR A 107 -7.05 -33.60 -7.31
C TYR A 107 -8.38 -32.97 -7.68
N LEU A 108 -9.47 -33.68 -7.41
CA LEU A 108 -10.84 -33.20 -7.60
C LEU A 108 -11.37 -32.63 -6.29
N ILE A 109 -11.65 -31.33 -6.24
CA ILE A 109 -12.14 -30.67 -5.04
C ILE A 109 -13.65 -30.54 -5.06
N GLY A 110 -14.29 -31.15 -4.06
CA GLY A 110 -15.74 -31.20 -3.90
C GLY A 110 -16.35 -32.56 -4.19
N GLY A 111 -17.59 -32.76 -3.73
CA GLY A 111 -18.34 -34.00 -3.85
C GLY A 111 -18.82 -34.29 -5.27
N THR A 112 -19.48 -35.45 -5.45
CA THR A 112 -20.02 -35.88 -6.76
C THR A 112 -21.20 -35.01 -7.23
N SER A 113 -21.85 -34.28 -6.33
CA SER A 113 -22.87 -33.28 -6.66
C SER A 113 -22.27 -32.05 -7.39
N VAL A 114 -20.96 -31.78 -7.20
CA VAL A 114 -20.23 -30.64 -7.75
C VAL A 114 -19.37 -31.03 -8.94
N LEU A 115 -18.68 -32.16 -8.86
CA LEU A 115 -17.89 -32.79 -9.93
C LEU A 115 -18.31 -34.26 -10.02
N SER A 116 -19.10 -34.61 -11.01
CA SER A 116 -19.69 -35.95 -11.13
C SER A 116 -18.61 -37.04 -11.35
N THR A 117 -19.01 -38.29 -11.18
CA THR A 117 -18.16 -39.47 -11.43
C THR A 117 -17.75 -39.59 -12.89
N ASN A 118 -18.45 -38.92 -13.82
CA ASN A 118 -18.03 -38.88 -15.23
C ASN A 118 -16.68 -38.17 -15.40
N ILE A 119 -16.41 -37.13 -14.61
CA ILE A 119 -15.09 -36.45 -14.61
C ILE A 119 -13.98 -37.43 -14.22
N GLU A 120 -14.23 -38.29 -13.20
CA GLU A 120 -13.27 -39.32 -12.79
C GLU A 120 -12.99 -40.33 -13.91
N LYS A 121 -14.03 -40.70 -14.66
CA LYS A 121 -13.91 -41.60 -15.79
C LYS A 121 -13.07 -40.95 -16.90
N GLU A 122 -13.38 -39.70 -17.28
CA GLU A 122 -12.63 -38.99 -18.32
C GLU A 122 -11.15 -38.80 -17.96
N ILE A 123 -10.82 -38.61 -16.67
CA ILE A 123 -9.42 -38.52 -16.20
C ILE A 123 -8.74 -39.89 -16.29
N LYS A 124 -9.43 -40.97 -15.91
CA LYS A 124 -8.91 -42.36 -16.08
C LYS A 124 -8.65 -42.71 -17.55
N ASP A 125 -9.51 -42.27 -18.45
CA ASP A 125 -9.36 -42.48 -19.90
C ASP A 125 -8.08 -41.78 -20.42
N LEU A 126 -7.62 -40.70 -19.76
CA LEU A 126 -6.33 -40.06 -20.01
C LEU A 126 -5.15 -40.82 -19.42
N LYS A 127 -5.37 -41.95 -18.73
CA LYS A 127 -4.35 -42.71 -17.96
C LYS A 127 -3.68 -41.90 -16.83
N ILE A 128 -4.42 -40.99 -16.23
CA ILE A 128 -3.95 -40.14 -15.14
C ILE A 128 -4.64 -40.59 -13.85
N SER A 129 -3.88 -40.69 -12.76
CA SER A 129 -4.44 -40.99 -11.44
C SER A 129 -5.20 -39.79 -10.89
N PHE A 130 -6.22 -40.03 -10.06
CA PHE A 130 -6.91 -38.94 -9.39
C PHE A 130 -7.17 -39.26 -7.92
N GLU A 131 -7.42 -38.21 -7.17
CA GLU A 131 -7.86 -38.25 -5.79
C GLU A 131 -8.94 -37.20 -5.57
N ARG A 132 -10.08 -37.61 -4.97
CA ARG A 132 -11.14 -36.68 -4.60
C ARG A 132 -10.94 -36.22 -3.17
N ILE A 133 -11.02 -34.90 -2.97
CA ILE A 133 -10.98 -34.27 -1.64
C ILE A 133 -12.32 -33.57 -1.44
N SER A 134 -13.15 -34.13 -0.56
CA SER A 134 -14.50 -33.61 -0.29
C SER A 134 -14.97 -34.03 1.10
N GLY A 135 -15.89 -33.29 1.64
CA GLY A 135 -16.69 -33.64 2.81
C GLY A 135 -18.19 -33.64 2.45
N ALA A 136 -19.04 -33.86 3.44
CA ALA A 136 -20.49 -33.79 3.27
C ALA A 136 -20.92 -32.35 2.88
N GLU A 137 -20.25 -31.36 3.42
CA GLU A 137 -20.45 -29.93 3.15
C GLU A 137 -19.12 -29.23 2.97
N ARG A 138 -19.14 -27.95 2.51
CA ARG A 138 -17.96 -27.11 2.30
C ARG A 138 -17.05 -27.00 3.53
N TYR A 139 -17.61 -27.05 4.73
CA TYR A 139 -16.85 -26.98 6.00
C TYR A 139 -15.97 -28.21 6.19
N GLN A 140 -16.50 -29.42 5.92
CA GLN A 140 -15.71 -30.65 5.95
C GLN A 140 -14.73 -30.70 4.79
N THR A 141 -15.09 -30.24 3.58
CA THR A 141 -14.15 -30.15 2.46
C THR A 141 -12.95 -29.26 2.84
N SER A 142 -13.22 -28.13 3.49
CA SER A 142 -12.19 -27.22 4.00
C SER A 142 -11.29 -27.91 5.05
N LEU A 143 -11.86 -28.67 5.97
CA LEU A 143 -11.14 -29.45 6.98
C LEU A 143 -10.25 -30.53 6.33
N GLU A 144 -10.76 -31.27 5.33
CA GLU A 144 -9.98 -32.31 4.64
C GLU A 144 -8.78 -31.69 3.88
N LEU A 145 -8.97 -30.53 3.25
CA LEU A 145 -7.85 -29.79 2.64
C LEU A 145 -6.82 -29.33 3.69
N ALA A 146 -7.29 -28.89 4.86
CA ALA A 146 -6.39 -28.50 5.96
C ALA A 146 -5.57 -29.68 6.48
N LYS A 147 -6.20 -30.85 6.70
CA LYS A 147 -5.49 -32.08 7.10
C LYS A 147 -4.47 -32.53 6.06
N LYS A 148 -4.81 -32.42 4.77
CA LYS A 148 -3.87 -32.75 3.70
C LYS A 148 -2.72 -31.78 3.60
N LEU A 149 -2.94 -30.49 3.88
CA LEU A 149 -1.88 -29.51 3.95
C LEU A 149 -0.96 -29.78 5.15
N ASP A 150 -1.53 -30.08 6.31
CA ASP A 150 -0.79 -30.40 7.54
C ASP A 150 0.10 -31.65 7.36
N ALA A 151 -0.39 -32.65 6.65
CA ALA A 151 0.40 -33.84 6.29
C ALA A 151 1.59 -33.57 5.34
N ILE A 152 1.59 -32.43 4.65
CA ILE A 152 2.69 -32.00 3.77
C ILE A 152 3.69 -31.11 4.52
N SER A 153 3.15 -30.23 5.38
CA SER A 153 3.94 -29.22 6.08
C SER A 153 3.30 -28.92 7.44
N ASP A 154 4.07 -28.94 8.51
CA ASP A 154 3.59 -28.64 9.87
C ASP A 154 2.86 -27.29 9.93
N VAL A 155 1.53 -27.33 10.09
CA VAL A 155 0.65 -26.15 10.08
C VAL A 155 0.57 -25.58 11.49
N LYS A 156 0.97 -24.32 11.66
CA LYS A 156 0.90 -23.58 12.95
C LYS A 156 -0.01 -22.35 12.89
N LYS A 157 -0.49 -21.99 11.72
CA LYS A 157 -1.34 -20.82 11.49
C LYS A 157 -2.52 -21.20 10.63
N ILE A 158 -3.66 -20.53 10.83
CA ILE A 158 -4.87 -20.71 10.02
C ILE A 158 -5.44 -19.37 9.60
N ALA A 159 -6.12 -19.35 8.44
CA ALA A 159 -7.03 -18.29 8.05
C ALA A 159 -8.47 -18.80 8.21
N VAL A 160 -9.32 -18.04 8.89
CA VAL A 160 -10.72 -18.40 9.13
C VAL A 160 -11.62 -17.40 8.41
N VAL A 161 -12.52 -17.90 7.56
CA VAL A 161 -13.45 -17.11 6.76
C VAL A 161 -14.87 -17.69 6.86
N ASN A 162 -15.89 -16.85 6.66
CA ASN A 162 -17.27 -17.36 6.61
C ASN A 162 -17.51 -18.14 5.32
N GLY A 163 -17.99 -19.37 5.42
CA GLY A 163 -18.20 -20.26 4.27
C GLY A 163 -19.42 -19.92 3.38
N GLU A 164 -20.27 -18.98 3.81
CA GLU A 164 -21.47 -18.56 3.08
C GLU A 164 -21.36 -17.13 2.57
N LYS A 165 -21.04 -16.18 3.47
CA LYS A 165 -21.00 -14.74 3.21
C LYS A 165 -19.60 -14.23 2.87
N GLY A 166 -18.54 -14.99 3.18
CA GLY A 166 -17.13 -14.60 3.06
C GLY A 166 -16.42 -15.14 1.83
N LEU A 167 -17.10 -15.38 0.71
CA LEU A 167 -16.46 -15.94 -0.49
C LEU A 167 -15.34 -15.03 -1.03
N ALA A 168 -15.56 -13.72 -1.04
CA ALA A 168 -14.53 -12.74 -1.44
C ALA A 168 -13.37 -12.68 -0.41
N ASP A 169 -13.68 -12.84 0.89
CA ASP A 169 -12.67 -12.88 1.95
C ASP A 169 -11.77 -14.12 1.81
N ALA A 170 -12.35 -15.26 1.42
CA ALA A 170 -11.62 -16.52 1.21
C ALA A 170 -10.62 -16.40 0.04
N VAL A 171 -11.05 -15.88 -1.11
CA VAL A 171 -10.12 -15.69 -2.24
C VAL A 171 -9.12 -14.56 -1.98
N SER A 172 -9.50 -13.56 -1.17
CA SER A 172 -8.61 -12.48 -0.74
C SER A 172 -7.43 -12.99 0.06
N VAL A 173 -7.67 -13.92 0.98
CA VAL A 173 -6.62 -14.51 1.83
C VAL A 173 -5.95 -15.72 1.19
N GLY A 174 -6.49 -16.28 0.10
CA GLY A 174 -5.99 -17.53 -0.51
C GLY A 174 -4.50 -17.50 -0.85
N ALA A 175 -4.04 -16.46 -1.56
CA ALA A 175 -2.62 -16.34 -1.93
C ALA A 175 -1.70 -16.14 -0.71
N PRO A 176 -1.93 -15.20 0.23
CA PRO A 176 -1.09 -15.08 1.41
C PRO A 176 -1.20 -16.29 2.35
N ALA A 177 -2.35 -16.93 2.46
CA ALA A 177 -2.50 -18.18 3.21
C ALA A 177 -1.59 -19.27 2.65
N ALA A 178 -1.60 -19.44 1.33
CA ALA A 178 -0.74 -20.38 0.63
C ALA A 178 0.77 -20.09 0.80
N GLN A 179 1.17 -18.80 0.81
CA GLN A 179 2.57 -18.41 1.04
C GLN A 179 3.05 -18.76 2.44
N ASN A 180 2.16 -18.74 3.42
CA ASN A 180 2.48 -18.94 4.85
C ASN A 180 2.13 -20.34 5.36
N ASN A 181 1.85 -21.30 4.48
CA ASN A 181 1.39 -22.65 4.83
C ASN A 181 0.19 -22.67 5.78
N MET A 182 -0.74 -21.72 5.59
CA MET A 182 -1.96 -21.61 6.37
C MET A 182 -3.12 -22.24 5.59
N PRO A 183 -3.81 -23.24 6.10
CA PRO A 183 -5.09 -23.64 5.52
C PRO A 183 -6.15 -22.55 5.71
N VAL A 184 -7.08 -22.48 4.77
CA VAL A 184 -8.27 -21.64 4.88
C VAL A 184 -9.39 -22.52 5.48
N ILE A 185 -9.80 -22.23 6.69
CA ILE A 185 -10.87 -22.90 7.41
C ILE A 185 -12.17 -22.13 7.19
N LEU A 186 -13.18 -22.81 6.66
CA LEU A 186 -14.50 -22.22 6.50
C LEU A 186 -15.27 -22.30 7.82
N ALA A 187 -15.79 -21.18 8.29
CA ALA A 187 -16.60 -21.07 9.50
C ALA A 187 -18.09 -20.97 9.16
N ASP A 188 -18.91 -21.67 9.93
CA ASP A 188 -20.37 -21.61 9.88
C ASP A 188 -20.86 -20.36 10.64
N SER A 189 -21.98 -19.77 10.19
CA SER A 189 -22.57 -18.57 10.82
C SER A 189 -23.10 -18.80 12.24
N LYS A 190 -23.49 -20.04 12.59
CA LYS A 190 -24.03 -20.41 13.92
C LYS A 190 -22.96 -21.10 14.78
N ASN A 191 -22.27 -22.09 14.19
CA ASN A 191 -21.41 -23.02 14.89
C ASN A 191 -19.93 -22.61 14.83
N GLY A 192 -19.60 -21.56 14.09
CA GLY A 192 -18.23 -21.08 13.93
C GLY A 192 -17.34 -22.13 13.28
N THR A 193 -16.24 -22.49 13.94
CA THR A 193 -15.24 -23.47 13.47
C THR A 193 -15.46 -24.87 14.01
N ALA A 194 -16.63 -25.20 14.59
CA ALA A 194 -16.90 -26.45 15.31
C ALA A 194 -16.45 -27.72 14.55
N VAL A 195 -16.62 -27.73 13.22
CA VAL A 195 -16.16 -28.86 12.37
C VAL A 195 -14.64 -29.03 12.41
N ALA A 196 -13.88 -27.95 12.59
CA ALA A 196 -12.42 -27.94 12.56
C ALA A 196 -11.77 -27.80 13.94
N ASP A 197 -12.54 -27.61 15.04
CA ASP A 197 -11.99 -27.34 16.39
C ASP A 197 -11.02 -28.41 16.86
N LYS A 198 -11.34 -29.70 16.60
CA LYS A 198 -10.42 -30.80 16.91
C LYS A 198 -9.12 -30.70 16.14
N PHE A 199 -9.16 -30.39 14.86
CA PHE A 199 -7.96 -30.18 14.04
C PHE A 199 -7.14 -28.99 14.54
N ILE A 200 -7.77 -27.85 14.84
CA ILE A 200 -7.12 -26.65 15.36
C ILE A 200 -6.33 -26.98 16.64
N LYS A 201 -6.92 -27.78 17.52
CA LYS A 201 -6.26 -28.24 18.76
C LYS A 201 -5.14 -29.23 18.48
N ASP A 202 -5.40 -30.28 17.70
CA ASP A 202 -4.47 -31.40 17.49
C ASP A 202 -3.22 -30.98 16.70
N ALA A 203 -3.37 -30.11 15.68
CA ALA A 203 -2.28 -29.54 14.93
C ALA A 203 -1.47 -28.49 15.72
N GLY A 204 -1.93 -28.12 16.92
CA GLY A 204 -1.26 -27.15 17.78
C GLY A 204 -1.18 -25.78 17.12
N ILE A 205 -2.29 -25.30 16.59
CA ILE A 205 -2.36 -23.96 15.96
C ILE A 205 -2.05 -22.89 17.00
N THR A 206 -1.14 -21.99 16.66
CA THR A 206 -0.68 -20.90 17.55
C THR A 206 -1.16 -19.52 17.14
N GLN A 207 -1.62 -19.35 15.89
CA GLN A 207 -2.07 -18.08 15.33
C GLN A 207 -3.26 -18.27 14.38
N SER A 208 -4.26 -17.41 14.51
CA SER A 208 -5.45 -17.41 13.65
C SER A 208 -5.69 -16.03 13.05
N TYR A 209 -5.93 -15.97 11.75
CA TYR A 209 -6.36 -14.77 11.06
C TYR A 209 -7.85 -14.89 10.70
N VAL A 210 -8.68 -14.07 11.32
CA VAL A 210 -10.14 -14.03 11.03
C VAL A 210 -10.36 -12.98 9.95
N VAL A 211 -10.69 -13.42 8.73
CA VAL A 211 -10.84 -12.54 7.57
C VAL A 211 -12.32 -12.28 7.31
N GLY A 212 -12.66 -11.00 7.30
CA GLY A 212 -14.03 -10.50 7.23
C GLY A 212 -14.47 -9.74 8.47
N GLY A 213 -15.55 -8.98 8.34
CA GLY A 213 -16.14 -8.18 9.41
C GLY A 213 -16.89 -9.02 10.45
N GLU A 214 -17.35 -8.37 11.53
CA GLU A 214 -18.11 -9.03 12.60
C GLU A 214 -19.45 -9.63 12.13
N SER A 215 -20.06 -9.05 11.11
CA SER A 215 -21.26 -9.58 10.47
C SER A 215 -21.04 -10.92 9.73
N SER A 216 -19.78 -11.21 9.36
CA SER A 216 -19.38 -12.48 8.75
C SER A 216 -18.98 -13.50 9.80
N ILE A 217 -18.12 -13.13 10.75
CA ILE A 217 -17.63 -13.96 11.85
C ILE A 217 -17.67 -13.13 13.13
N SER A 218 -18.52 -13.54 14.06
CA SER A 218 -18.72 -12.83 15.32
C SER A 218 -17.46 -12.78 16.20
N GLU A 219 -17.38 -11.81 17.10
CA GLU A 219 -16.30 -11.76 18.10
C GLU A 219 -16.30 -13.00 19.00
N ALA A 220 -17.48 -13.58 19.28
CA ALA A 220 -17.58 -14.81 20.07
C ALA A 220 -16.86 -16.00 19.40
N VAL A 221 -16.94 -16.13 18.08
CA VAL A 221 -16.18 -17.15 17.31
C VAL A 221 -14.71 -16.82 17.30
N LYS A 222 -14.33 -15.57 16.99
CA LYS A 222 -12.95 -15.12 16.95
C LYS A 222 -12.22 -15.37 18.27
N ASN A 223 -12.87 -15.08 19.41
CA ASN A 223 -12.26 -15.17 20.74
C ASN A 223 -12.01 -16.61 21.22
N LYS A 224 -12.58 -17.62 20.53
CA LYS A 224 -12.28 -19.04 20.76
C LYS A 224 -11.03 -19.52 20.02
N LEU A 225 -10.54 -18.76 19.06
CA LEU A 225 -9.43 -19.14 18.20
C LEU A 225 -8.07 -18.74 18.81
N PRO A 226 -7.02 -19.57 18.64
CA PRO A 226 -5.69 -19.28 19.18
C PRO A 226 -5.13 -17.97 18.64
N ASN A 227 -4.73 -17.05 19.53
CA ASN A 227 -4.07 -15.77 19.23
C ASN A 227 -4.62 -15.06 17.98
N SER A 228 -5.93 -14.83 17.98
CA SER A 228 -6.67 -14.42 16.79
C SER A 228 -6.51 -12.93 16.44
N THR A 229 -6.23 -12.65 15.17
CA THR A 229 -6.19 -11.29 14.59
C THR A 229 -7.30 -11.14 13.55
N ARG A 230 -8.13 -10.09 13.67
CA ARG A 230 -9.17 -9.80 12.66
C ARG A 230 -8.62 -8.94 11.53
N LEU A 231 -8.86 -9.37 10.30
CA LEU A 231 -8.62 -8.63 9.07
C LEU A 231 -9.96 -8.41 8.36
N GLY A 232 -10.69 -7.40 8.78
CA GLY A 232 -12.02 -7.06 8.26
C GLY A 232 -12.12 -5.59 7.91
N GLY A 233 -12.71 -5.29 6.77
CA GLY A 233 -12.98 -3.95 6.27
C GLY A 233 -14.47 -3.59 6.33
N THR A 234 -14.79 -2.40 5.83
CA THR A 234 -16.17 -1.94 5.64
C THR A 234 -16.86 -2.69 4.51
N ASP A 235 -16.09 -3.13 3.54
CA ASP A 235 -16.51 -3.94 2.40
C ASP A 235 -15.41 -4.96 2.02
N ARG A 236 -15.66 -5.78 0.98
CA ARG A 236 -14.72 -6.80 0.49
C ARG A 236 -13.42 -6.23 -0.05
N ASN A 237 -13.45 -5.04 -0.64
CA ASN A 237 -12.29 -4.38 -1.22
C ASN A 237 -11.41 -3.77 -0.12
N ASP A 238 -12.01 -3.21 0.93
CA ASP A 238 -11.29 -2.76 2.13
C ASP A 238 -10.71 -3.95 2.90
N THR A 239 -11.46 -5.05 3.04
CA THR A 239 -10.94 -6.31 3.60
C THR A 239 -9.73 -6.80 2.80
N ASN A 240 -9.81 -6.83 1.47
CA ASN A 240 -8.71 -7.22 0.60
C ASN A 240 -7.47 -6.32 0.78
N ALA A 241 -7.67 -5.00 0.84
CA ALA A 241 -6.58 -4.05 1.10
C ALA A 241 -5.89 -4.32 2.46
N LYS A 242 -6.66 -4.60 3.52
CA LYS A 242 -6.12 -4.95 4.85
C LYS A 242 -5.36 -6.27 4.84
N VAL A 243 -5.87 -7.29 4.15
CA VAL A 243 -5.18 -8.57 3.96
C VAL A 243 -3.84 -8.35 3.25
N ILE A 244 -3.83 -7.58 2.16
CA ILE A 244 -2.60 -7.29 1.43
C ILE A 244 -1.62 -6.50 2.31
N LYS A 245 -2.08 -5.49 3.04
CA LYS A 245 -1.24 -4.71 3.96
C LYS A 245 -0.62 -5.58 5.06
N GLU A 246 -1.37 -6.58 5.59
CA GLU A 246 -0.88 -7.48 6.64
C GLU A 246 0.21 -8.42 6.13
N PHE A 247 0.03 -9.04 4.96
CA PHE A 247 0.91 -10.12 4.52
C PHE A 247 2.01 -9.69 3.55
N TYR A 248 1.83 -8.59 2.81
CA TYR A 248 2.82 -8.07 1.87
C TYR A 248 3.46 -6.79 2.43
N LYS A 249 4.34 -6.96 3.41
CA LYS A 249 4.99 -5.84 4.15
C LYS A 249 5.97 -5.03 3.28
N LYS A 250 6.60 -5.66 2.28
CA LYS A 250 7.57 -4.98 1.41
C LYS A 250 6.90 -3.90 0.57
N THR A 251 7.62 -2.81 0.34
CA THR A 251 7.22 -1.76 -0.60
C THR A 251 7.29 -2.27 -2.03
N ASP A 252 8.42 -2.88 -2.40
CA ASP A 252 8.64 -3.41 -3.75
C ASP A 252 8.09 -4.81 -3.90
N LEU A 253 7.16 -4.99 -4.81
CA LEU A 253 6.52 -6.25 -5.13
C LEU A 253 6.69 -6.59 -6.61
N LYS A 254 6.93 -7.86 -6.92
CA LYS A 254 7.18 -8.31 -8.29
C LYS A 254 5.97 -8.15 -9.20
N ASN A 255 4.76 -8.39 -8.69
CA ASN A 255 3.53 -8.30 -9.47
C ASN A 255 2.34 -8.01 -8.55
N ALA A 256 1.23 -7.54 -9.14
CA ALA A 256 -0.10 -7.56 -8.56
C ALA A 256 -1.07 -8.15 -9.58
N TYR A 257 -1.89 -9.11 -9.16
CA TYR A 257 -2.93 -9.71 -10.00
C TYR A 257 -4.26 -9.01 -9.71
N VAL A 258 -4.82 -8.31 -10.70
CA VAL A 258 -6.05 -7.53 -10.57
C VAL A 258 -7.21 -8.32 -11.14
N THR A 259 -8.19 -8.67 -10.30
CA THR A 259 -9.33 -9.51 -10.67
C THR A 259 -10.63 -9.00 -10.04
N LYS A 260 -11.77 -9.44 -10.57
CA LYS A 260 -13.08 -9.01 -10.09
C LYS A 260 -13.37 -9.47 -8.65
N ASP A 261 -14.08 -8.65 -7.90
CA ASP A 261 -14.44 -8.86 -6.50
C ASP A 261 -15.71 -9.71 -6.30
N GLY A 262 -16.40 -10.09 -7.38
CA GLY A 262 -17.62 -10.90 -7.33
C GLY A 262 -18.86 -10.17 -6.79
N MET A 263 -18.85 -8.81 -6.73
CA MET A 263 -20.01 -8.05 -6.25
C MET A 263 -21.25 -8.25 -7.12
N ASN A 264 -21.09 -8.30 -8.43
CA ASN A 264 -22.21 -8.48 -9.36
C ASN A 264 -22.70 -9.93 -9.43
N LYS A 265 -21.76 -10.90 -9.42
CA LYS A 265 -22.03 -12.35 -9.41
C LYS A 265 -20.89 -13.05 -8.68
N GLN A 266 -21.23 -13.92 -7.74
CA GLN A 266 -20.23 -14.65 -6.92
C GLN A 266 -19.32 -15.55 -7.77
N ASP A 267 -19.81 -16.10 -8.88
CA ASP A 267 -19.02 -16.92 -9.81
C ASP A 267 -17.89 -16.16 -10.51
N GLN A 268 -17.88 -14.82 -10.45
CA GLN A 268 -16.76 -14.01 -10.95
C GLN A 268 -15.50 -14.12 -10.08
N LEU A 269 -15.61 -14.63 -8.85
CA LEU A 269 -14.47 -14.90 -7.97
C LEU A 269 -13.62 -16.09 -8.43
N ILE A 270 -14.06 -16.84 -9.44
CA ILE A 270 -13.34 -18.02 -9.93
C ILE A 270 -11.97 -17.67 -10.54
N ASP A 271 -11.84 -16.50 -11.18
CA ASP A 271 -10.57 -16.02 -11.70
C ASP A 271 -9.58 -15.70 -10.57
N ALA A 272 -10.09 -15.12 -9.46
CA ALA A 272 -9.30 -14.84 -8.26
C ALA A 272 -8.82 -16.12 -7.58
N LEU A 273 -9.68 -17.15 -7.53
CA LEU A 273 -9.32 -18.47 -7.02
C LEU A 273 -8.21 -19.11 -7.86
N ALA A 274 -8.40 -19.12 -9.19
CA ALA A 274 -7.44 -19.73 -10.12
C ALA A 274 -6.06 -19.04 -10.06
N VAL A 275 -6.02 -17.70 -10.00
CA VAL A 275 -4.77 -16.94 -9.93
C VAL A 275 -4.13 -16.96 -8.54
N GLY A 276 -4.86 -17.31 -7.49
CA GLY A 276 -4.37 -17.34 -6.10
C GLY A 276 -3.10 -18.17 -5.93
N VAL A 277 -3.02 -19.34 -6.59
CA VAL A 277 -1.81 -20.19 -6.54
C VAL A 277 -0.62 -19.54 -7.23
N LEU A 278 -0.84 -18.91 -8.39
CA LEU A 278 0.19 -18.17 -9.12
C LEU A 278 0.66 -16.95 -8.31
N GLY A 279 -0.27 -16.23 -7.67
CA GLY A 279 0.03 -15.15 -6.74
C GLY A 279 0.91 -15.62 -5.59
N ALA A 280 0.56 -16.74 -4.98
CA ALA A 280 1.36 -17.35 -3.91
C ALA A 280 2.76 -17.75 -4.39
N LYS A 281 2.87 -18.39 -5.55
CA LYS A 281 4.14 -18.82 -6.16
C LYS A 281 5.07 -17.63 -6.44
N ASN A 282 4.51 -16.52 -6.91
CA ASN A 282 5.25 -15.32 -7.27
C ASN A 282 5.38 -14.30 -6.13
N GLN A 283 4.93 -14.64 -4.92
CA GLN A 283 4.90 -13.74 -3.76
C GLN A 283 4.23 -12.40 -4.08
N SER A 284 3.09 -12.47 -4.75
CA SER A 284 2.39 -11.34 -5.34
C SER A 284 0.93 -11.32 -4.89
N PRO A 285 0.38 -10.15 -4.49
CA PRO A 285 -0.99 -10.05 -4.04
C PRO A 285 -2.01 -10.26 -5.18
N VAL A 286 -3.20 -10.74 -4.79
CA VAL A 286 -4.40 -10.72 -5.61
C VAL A 286 -5.27 -9.56 -5.14
N VAL A 287 -5.46 -8.56 -6.01
CA VAL A 287 -6.24 -7.36 -5.75
C VAL A 287 -7.65 -7.57 -6.31
N LEU A 288 -8.62 -7.71 -5.41
CA LEU A 288 -10.03 -7.85 -5.76
C LEU A 288 -10.62 -6.47 -6.02
N VAL A 289 -11.13 -6.22 -7.21
CA VAL A 289 -11.63 -4.90 -7.59
C VAL A 289 -13.06 -4.95 -8.09
N GLY A 290 -13.82 -3.90 -7.76
CA GLY A 290 -15.05 -3.56 -8.47
C GLY A 290 -14.74 -2.86 -9.80
N LYS A 291 -15.65 -2.00 -10.27
CA LYS A 291 -15.41 -1.18 -11.45
C LYS A 291 -14.20 -0.26 -11.27
N ASN A 292 -14.05 0.33 -10.08
CA ASN A 292 -12.97 1.26 -9.71
C ASN A 292 -12.22 0.71 -8.49
N LEU A 293 -11.01 1.22 -8.23
CA LEU A 293 -10.32 1.01 -6.96
C LEU A 293 -11.04 1.75 -5.82
N SER A 294 -11.21 1.09 -4.68
CA SER A 294 -11.68 1.77 -3.46
C SER A 294 -10.62 2.73 -2.91
N ALA A 295 -11.01 3.63 -2.01
CA ALA A 295 -10.07 4.57 -1.38
C ALA A 295 -8.94 3.85 -0.64
N SER A 296 -9.24 2.77 0.09
CA SER A 296 -8.25 1.96 0.79
C SER A 296 -7.29 1.24 -0.16
N GLN A 297 -7.79 0.79 -1.33
CA GLN A 297 -6.95 0.19 -2.36
C GLN A 297 -6.05 1.24 -3.04
N LYS A 298 -6.54 2.45 -3.32
CA LYS A 298 -5.70 3.55 -3.84
C LYS A 298 -4.59 3.91 -2.86
N SER A 299 -4.90 4.01 -1.56
CA SER A 299 -3.91 4.24 -0.52
C SER A 299 -2.87 3.11 -0.45
N LEU A 300 -3.32 1.85 -0.50
CA LEU A 300 -2.43 0.69 -0.54
C LEU A 300 -1.50 0.72 -1.76
N VAL A 301 -2.04 0.95 -2.96
CA VAL A 301 -1.29 0.99 -4.22
C VAL A 301 -0.25 2.12 -4.20
N ASN A 302 -0.59 3.29 -3.65
CA ASN A 302 0.33 4.42 -3.48
C ASN A 302 1.47 4.14 -2.47
N SER A 303 1.27 3.18 -1.55
CA SER A 303 2.31 2.74 -0.61
C SER A 303 3.18 1.60 -1.13
N LYS A 304 2.97 1.15 -2.37
CA LYS A 304 3.65 0.02 -2.99
C LYS A 304 4.20 0.38 -4.37
N SER A 305 5.29 -0.27 -4.74
CA SER A 305 5.86 -0.27 -6.08
C SER A 305 5.73 -1.67 -6.67
N PHE A 306 5.25 -1.78 -7.90
CA PHE A 306 5.09 -3.06 -8.60
C PHE A 306 5.95 -3.11 -9.86
N ASP A 307 6.77 -4.16 -10.01
CA ASP A 307 7.50 -4.39 -11.27
C ASP A 307 6.51 -4.69 -12.41
N LYS A 308 5.40 -5.36 -12.09
CA LYS A 308 4.36 -5.77 -13.04
C LYS A 308 2.96 -5.67 -12.42
N ILE A 309 1.98 -5.31 -13.22
CA ILE A 309 0.56 -5.39 -12.88
C ILE A 309 -0.12 -6.25 -13.94
N THR A 310 -0.81 -7.29 -13.51
CA THR A 310 -1.45 -8.26 -14.40
C THR A 310 -2.96 -8.23 -14.25
N LYS A 311 -3.68 -7.86 -15.31
CA LYS A 311 -5.13 -8.01 -15.35
C LYS A 311 -5.48 -9.51 -15.51
N VAL A 312 -6.41 -10.00 -14.69
CA VAL A 312 -6.88 -11.39 -14.71
C VAL A 312 -8.38 -11.42 -14.92
N GLY A 313 -8.81 -12.22 -15.90
CA GLY A 313 -10.21 -12.23 -16.32
C GLY A 313 -10.61 -10.97 -17.09
N GLY A 314 -11.78 -10.97 -17.71
CA GLY A 314 -12.29 -9.87 -18.53
C GLY A 314 -13.61 -9.30 -18.02
N ASN A 315 -14.00 -8.15 -18.63
CA ASN A 315 -15.29 -7.49 -18.51
C ASN A 315 -15.66 -7.07 -17.07
N GLY A 316 -15.17 -5.88 -16.65
CA GLY A 316 -15.61 -5.20 -15.44
C GLY A 316 -14.50 -4.85 -14.45
N ASN A 317 -13.24 -5.18 -14.72
CA ASN A 317 -12.08 -4.75 -13.91
C ASN A 317 -11.11 -3.82 -14.68
N GLU A 318 -11.46 -3.43 -15.91
CA GLU A 318 -10.60 -2.61 -16.78
C GLU A 318 -10.32 -1.23 -16.19
N THR A 319 -11.35 -0.55 -15.68
CA THR A 319 -11.18 0.80 -15.10
C THR A 319 -10.27 0.75 -13.89
N ALA A 320 -10.53 -0.17 -12.94
CA ALA A 320 -9.69 -0.33 -11.75
C ALA A 320 -8.24 -0.73 -12.10
N PHE A 321 -8.06 -1.57 -13.13
CA PHE A 321 -6.73 -1.93 -13.65
C PHE A 321 -5.99 -0.71 -14.22
N ASN A 322 -6.68 0.12 -15.01
CA ASN A 322 -6.11 1.35 -15.56
C ASN A 322 -5.83 2.39 -14.47
N GLU A 323 -6.71 2.54 -13.47
CA GLU A 323 -6.45 3.38 -12.30
C GLU A 323 -5.19 2.91 -11.57
N MET A 324 -5.05 1.59 -11.33
CA MET A 324 -3.87 1.03 -10.68
C MET A 324 -2.60 1.28 -11.50
N LYS A 325 -2.67 1.12 -12.83
CA LYS A 325 -1.57 1.44 -13.74
C LYS A 325 -1.17 2.92 -13.64
N SER A 326 -2.13 3.84 -13.70
CA SER A 326 -1.87 5.28 -13.61
C SER A 326 -1.26 5.69 -12.27
N LEU A 327 -1.62 5.02 -11.17
CA LEU A 327 -1.02 5.23 -9.86
C LEU A 327 0.43 4.73 -9.76
N GLN A 328 0.90 3.95 -10.74
CA GLN A 328 2.27 3.43 -10.83
C GLN A 328 3.08 4.06 -11.96
N GLU A 329 2.51 4.97 -12.74
CA GLU A 329 3.23 5.76 -13.73
C GLU A 329 4.17 6.74 -13.03
N VAL A 330 5.44 6.78 -13.46
CA VAL A 330 6.46 7.65 -12.88
C VAL A 330 6.30 9.06 -13.45
N LYS A 331 6.07 10.02 -12.57
CA LYS A 331 6.10 11.46 -12.91
C LYS A 331 7.28 12.12 -12.21
N THR A 332 7.95 13.04 -12.91
CA THR A 332 8.99 13.86 -12.30
C THR A 332 8.46 15.26 -12.11
N VAL A 333 8.54 15.78 -10.89
CA VAL A 333 8.06 17.10 -10.51
C VAL A 333 9.22 17.91 -9.93
N GLU A 334 9.40 19.15 -10.39
CA GLU A 334 10.37 20.10 -9.82
C GLU A 334 9.66 20.96 -8.76
N ALA A 335 10.29 21.11 -7.59
CA ALA A 335 9.86 22.01 -6.52
C ALA A 335 10.99 22.97 -6.17
N LYS A 336 10.69 24.26 -6.00
CA LYS A 336 11.68 25.32 -5.71
C LYS A 336 11.52 25.92 -4.32
N THR A 337 10.39 25.68 -3.67
CA THR A 337 10.09 26.14 -2.31
C THR A 337 9.60 24.97 -1.45
N ILE A 338 9.68 25.09 -0.13
CA ILE A 338 9.16 24.06 0.79
C ILE A 338 7.64 23.87 0.59
N SER A 339 6.90 24.93 0.30
CA SER A 339 5.46 24.85 0.00
C SER A 339 5.19 24.05 -1.28
N GLU A 340 5.98 24.27 -2.35
CA GLU A 340 5.88 23.48 -3.58
C GLU A 340 6.27 22.02 -3.35
N LEU A 341 7.32 21.75 -2.55
CA LEU A 341 7.72 20.39 -2.17
C LEU A 341 6.58 19.67 -1.47
N LYS A 342 5.95 20.32 -0.47
CA LYS A 342 4.81 19.77 0.25
C LYS A 342 3.64 19.50 -0.70
N SER A 343 3.27 20.46 -1.55
CA SER A 343 2.22 20.29 -2.54
C SER A 343 2.52 19.17 -3.55
N ALA A 344 3.79 19.02 -3.96
CA ALA A 344 4.21 17.94 -4.84
C ALA A 344 4.07 16.57 -4.15
N ILE A 345 4.49 16.45 -2.88
CA ILE A 345 4.33 15.23 -2.07
C ILE A 345 2.85 14.88 -1.90
N ASP A 346 1.99 15.86 -1.60
CA ASP A 346 0.56 15.63 -1.41
C ASP A 346 -0.12 15.10 -2.69
N LYS A 347 0.31 15.57 -3.87
CA LYS A 347 -0.23 15.18 -5.19
C LYS A 347 0.45 13.94 -5.79
N ALA A 348 1.61 13.53 -5.27
CA ALA A 348 2.37 12.41 -5.82
C ALA A 348 1.62 11.07 -5.73
N THR A 349 1.91 10.21 -6.68
CA THR A 349 1.53 8.78 -6.70
C THR A 349 2.78 7.92 -6.56
N ALA A 350 2.62 6.61 -6.36
CA ALA A 350 3.74 5.69 -6.21
C ALA A 350 4.72 5.79 -7.40
N ASN A 351 6.01 5.68 -7.10
CA ASN A 351 7.15 5.82 -8.02
C ASN A 351 7.42 7.25 -8.56
N ASP A 352 6.61 8.25 -8.20
CA ASP A 352 6.89 9.62 -8.60
C ASP A 352 8.23 10.10 -8.03
N VAL A 353 8.91 10.95 -8.80
CA VAL A 353 10.19 11.56 -8.43
C VAL A 353 9.98 13.05 -8.23
N ILE A 354 10.34 13.57 -7.05
CA ILE A 354 10.27 14.99 -6.75
C ILE A 354 11.69 15.53 -6.63
N ASN A 355 12.07 16.45 -7.51
CA ASN A 355 13.34 17.16 -7.46
C ASN A 355 13.16 18.46 -6.69
N PHE A 356 13.61 18.51 -5.44
CA PHE A 356 13.62 19.75 -4.67
C PHE A 356 14.91 20.52 -4.97
N LYS A 357 14.77 21.62 -5.74
CA LYS A 357 15.87 22.49 -6.18
C LYS A 357 15.59 23.95 -5.79
N PRO A 358 15.78 24.31 -4.52
CA PRO A 358 15.55 25.69 -4.07
C PRO A 358 16.48 26.66 -4.82
N THR A 359 15.93 27.83 -5.17
CA THR A 359 16.68 28.88 -5.90
C THR A 359 17.64 29.66 -5.03
N SER A 360 17.52 29.52 -3.71
CA SER A 360 18.38 30.14 -2.69
C SER A 360 18.61 29.16 -1.54
N GLU A 361 19.56 29.50 -0.65
CA GLU A 361 19.80 28.76 0.58
C GLU A 361 18.54 28.67 1.43
N VAL A 362 18.20 27.44 1.90
CA VAL A 362 17.05 27.17 2.80
C VAL A 362 17.49 27.38 4.25
N LYS A 363 16.92 28.41 4.90
CA LYS A 363 17.26 28.84 6.26
C LYS A 363 16.20 28.49 7.31
N GLU A 364 15.25 27.65 6.96
CA GLU A 364 14.23 27.13 7.87
C GLU A 364 14.27 25.61 7.95
N ALA A 365 13.92 25.05 9.10
CA ALA A 365 13.82 23.60 9.28
C ALA A 365 12.49 23.11 8.70
N PHE A 366 12.51 21.94 8.07
CA PHE A 366 11.30 21.33 7.54
C PHE A 366 11.34 19.79 7.61
N THR A 367 10.17 19.20 7.47
CA THR A 367 10.00 17.74 7.46
C THR A 367 9.47 17.28 6.11
N ILE A 368 10.12 16.26 5.56
CA ILE A 368 9.62 15.48 4.42
C ILE A 368 8.86 14.30 5.02
N GLN A 369 7.52 14.33 4.92
CA GLN A 369 6.66 13.33 5.54
C GLN A 369 5.67 12.77 4.55
N THR A 370 5.72 11.44 4.32
CA THR A 370 4.72 10.73 3.51
C THR A 370 4.89 9.22 3.71
N ASP A 371 3.78 8.48 3.59
CA ASP A 371 3.77 7.01 3.51
C ASP A 371 3.76 6.48 2.06
N LYS A 372 3.79 7.39 1.07
CA LYS A 372 3.83 7.02 -0.35
C LYS A 372 5.21 6.50 -0.77
N ALA A 373 5.22 5.53 -1.68
CA ALA A 373 6.45 4.98 -2.26
C ALA A 373 6.98 5.91 -3.38
N ILE A 374 7.51 7.07 -3.00
CA ILE A 374 8.05 8.09 -3.91
C ILE A 374 9.53 8.33 -3.66
N THR A 375 10.22 8.95 -4.61
CA THR A 375 11.61 9.39 -4.46
C THR A 375 11.69 10.91 -4.32
N VAL A 376 12.39 11.40 -3.30
CA VAL A 376 12.69 12.83 -3.14
C VAL A 376 14.19 13.07 -3.33
N ASN A 377 14.54 13.92 -4.29
CA ASN A 377 15.91 14.33 -4.56
C ASN A 377 16.14 15.74 -3.97
N LEU A 378 17.06 15.86 -3.02
CA LEU A 378 17.44 17.13 -2.40
C LEU A 378 18.63 17.74 -3.11
N ASN A 379 18.50 18.98 -3.58
CA ASN A 379 19.56 19.76 -4.21
C ASN A 379 19.68 21.14 -3.54
N GLY A 380 20.84 21.80 -3.64
CA GLY A 380 21.04 23.14 -3.08
C GLY A 380 21.78 23.14 -1.73
N THR A 381 21.46 24.09 -0.86
CA THR A 381 22.09 24.25 0.46
C THR A 381 21.04 24.45 1.54
N TYR A 382 21.18 23.73 2.63
CA TYR A 382 20.26 23.75 3.78
C TYR A 382 21.08 23.99 5.06
N THR A 383 20.79 25.07 5.77
CA THR A 383 21.48 25.47 7.01
C THR A 383 20.66 25.20 8.26
N LYS A 384 19.53 24.54 8.12
CA LYS A 384 18.67 24.08 9.21
C LYS A 384 18.30 22.62 8.97
N THR A 385 17.73 22.00 10.03
CA THR A 385 17.41 20.58 10.05
C THR A 385 16.42 20.17 8.97
N VAL A 386 16.76 19.16 8.18
CA VAL A 386 15.86 18.42 7.31
C VAL A 386 15.50 17.11 8.01
N THR A 387 14.24 16.97 8.39
CA THR A 387 13.72 15.73 8.99
C THR A 387 13.05 14.87 7.93
N ILE A 388 13.33 13.56 7.93
CA ILE A 388 12.83 12.60 6.96
C ILE A 388 11.99 11.54 7.68
N ASN A 389 10.72 11.45 7.30
CA ASN A 389 9.76 10.45 7.76
C ASN A 389 9.03 9.89 6.54
N MET A 390 9.68 8.95 5.84
CA MET A 390 9.21 8.33 4.61
C MET A 390 9.36 6.80 4.67
N PRO A 391 8.53 6.10 5.44
CA PRO A 391 8.70 4.66 5.69
C PRO A 391 8.70 3.79 4.43
N ASN A 392 8.08 4.25 3.35
CA ASN A 392 7.99 3.51 2.08
C ASN A 392 8.75 4.20 0.92
N GLY A 393 9.31 5.39 1.13
CA GLY A 393 9.93 6.21 0.07
C GLY A 393 11.45 6.31 0.19
N ASP A 394 12.09 6.76 -0.89
CA ASP A 394 13.53 6.96 -0.99
C ASP A 394 13.89 8.44 -0.95
N VAL A 395 15.03 8.77 -0.34
CA VAL A 395 15.57 10.13 -0.37
C VAL A 395 17.02 10.10 -0.87
N ASN A 396 17.30 10.87 -1.93
CA ASN A 396 18.63 11.07 -2.45
C ASN A 396 19.11 12.50 -2.12
N ASN A 397 20.18 12.61 -1.38
CA ASN A 397 20.79 13.89 -1.04
C ASN A 397 21.94 14.22 -2.00
N TYR A 398 21.76 15.21 -2.87
CA TYR A 398 22.80 15.82 -3.71
C TYR A 398 23.25 17.18 -3.16
N ALA A 399 22.65 17.62 -2.07
CA ALA A 399 22.81 18.93 -1.47
C ALA A 399 23.98 19.01 -0.47
N LYS A 400 24.29 20.25 -0.06
CA LYS A 400 24.99 20.53 1.19
C LYS A 400 23.95 20.75 2.29
N VAL A 401 23.96 19.91 3.32
CA VAL A 401 23.01 19.97 4.44
C VAL A 401 23.78 20.01 5.75
N ASP A 402 23.42 20.95 6.63
CA ASP A 402 24.05 20.99 7.95
C ASP A 402 23.53 19.89 8.86
N ASP A 403 22.22 19.73 9.00
CA ASP A 403 21.62 18.73 9.87
C ASP A 403 20.54 17.91 9.14
N VAL A 404 20.68 16.58 9.14
CA VAL A 404 19.65 15.62 8.66
C VAL A 404 19.25 14.73 9.83
N VAL A 405 17.95 14.57 10.01
CA VAL A 405 17.36 13.63 10.97
C VAL A 405 16.51 12.61 10.22
N ILE A 406 16.81 11.34 10.36
CA ILE A 406 16.02 10.24 9.79
C ILE A 406 15.19 9.63 10.90
N ASP A 407 13.88 9.87 10.87
CA ASP A 407 12.92 9.33 11.83
C ASP A 407 12.33 7.99 11.37
N ASP A 408 12.04 7.84 10.07
CA ASP A 408 11.60 6.57 9.48
C ASP A 408 11.92 6.53 7.98
N VAL A 409 12.69 5.51 7.55
CA VAL A 409 12.92 5.12 6.15
C VAL A 409 12.94 3.58 6.04
N LYS A 410 12.10 2.90 6.83
CA LYS A 410 12.08 1.45 7.07
C LYS A 410 12.21 0.60 5.81
N ASP A 411 11.34 0.81 4.83
CA ASP A 411 11.30 0.03 3.59
C ASP A 411 11.97 0.77 2.41
N GLY A 412 12.30 2.07 2.59
CA GLY A 412 13.04 2.90 1.66
C GLY A 412 14.54 2.97 1.96
N THR A 413 15.23 3.88 1.28
CA THR A 413 16.68 4.10 1.42
C THR A 413 16.98 5.59 1.45
N PHE A 414 17.86 5.99 2.36
CA PHE A 414 18.49 7.31 2.32
C PHE A 414 19.88 7.19 1.66
N VAL A 415 20.08 7.86 0.52
CA VAL A 415 21.37 7.86 -0.22
C VAL A 415 21.99 9.23 -0.21
N ASN A 416 23.22 9.33 0.29
CA ASN A 416 24.00 10.59 0.28
C ASN A 416 25.01 10.61 -0.87
N TYR A 417 24.83 11.52 -1.82
CA TYR A 417 25.76 11.89 -2.88
C TYR A 417 26.43 13.24 -2.61
N GLY A 418 25.91 14.00 -1.65
CA GLY A 418 26.33 15.36 -1.31
C GLY A 418 27.17 15.43 -0.03
N LYS A 419 27.03 16.55 0.67
CA LYS A 419 27.76 16.80 1.92
C LYS A 419 26.78 17.04 3.07
N ILE A 420 26.92 16.25 4.14
CA ILE A 420 26.13 16.39 5.37
C ILE A 420 27.09 16.66 6.52
N THR A 421 26.82 17.72 7.31
CA THR A 421 27.60 17.99 8.51
C THR A 421 27.24 17.01 9.61
N ASN A 422 25.95 16.89 9.94
CA ASN A 422 25.45 15.98 10.97
C ASN A 422 24.29 15.15 10.42
N LEU A 423 24.40 13.83 10.44
CA LEU A 423 23.33 12.88 10.13
C LEU A 423 22.97 12.11 11.39
N LYS A 424 21.73 12.26 11.84
CA LYS A 424 21.18 11.52 12.98
C LYS A 424 20.12 10.51 12.54
N VAL A 425 20.24 9.28 12.99
CA VAL A 425 19.28 8.20 12.69
C VAL A 425 18.53 7.84 13.97
N ASN A 426 17.23 8.09 14.01
CA ASN A 426 16.30 7.78 15.10
C ASN A 426 15.40 6.58 14.79
N ASP A 427 15.45 6.04 13.58
CA ASP A 427 14.51 5.05 13.04
C ASP A 427 14.44 3.79 13.90
N LYS A 428 13.26 3.53 14.47
CA LYS A 428 12.98 2.37 15.33
C LYS A 428 12.66 1.10 14.55
N ASN A 429 12.39 1.22 13.26
CA ASN A 429 11.92 0.15 12.39
C ASN A 429 13.00 -0.45 11.50
N GLY A 430 14.16 0.22 11.41
CA GLY A 430 15.31 -0.19 10.62
C GLY A 430 15.57 0.71 9.42
N ALA A 431 16.67 1.47 9.46
CA ALA A 431 17.09 2.37 8.39
C ALA A 431 18.14 1.75 7.49
N LYS A 432 18.02 2.01 6.17
CA LYS A 432 19.06 1.76 5.17
C LYS A 432 19.68 3.09 4.78
N ILE A 433 20.96 3.27 5.14
CA ILE A 433 21.72 4.47 4.84
C ILE A 433 22.83 4.09 3.86
N GLU A 434 22.92 4.78 2.74
CA GLU A 434 23.96 4.62 1.76
C GLU A 434 24.74 5.94 1.59
N ASN A 435 26.03 5.95 1.92
CA ASN A 435 26.93 7.06 1.61
C ASN A 435 27.70 6.69 0.34
N ASN A 436 27.32 7.31 -0.78
CA ASN A 436 27.90 7.02 -2.09
C ASN A 436 29.40 7.42 -2.13
N SER A 437 30.15 6.97 -3.12
CA SER A 437 31.61 7.25 -3.27
C SER A 437 31.97 8.72 -3.30
N LYS A 438 31.05 9.60 -3.66
CA LYS A 438 31.20 11.07 -3.63
C LYS A 438 30.64 11.72 -2.36
N GLY A 439 29.90 10.94 -1.53
CA GLY A 439 29.21 11.45 -0.35
C GLY A 439 30.16 11.70 0.81
N GLU A 440 29.98 12.84 1.49
CA GLU A 440 30.70 13.21 2.70
C GLU A 440 29.72 13.34 3.87
N ILE A 441 30.01 12.70 5.00
CA ILE A 441 29.30 12.85 6.25
C ILE A 441 30.30 13.21 7.35
N GLY A 442 30.11 14.37 7.99
CA GLY A 442 30.96 14.82 9.10
C GLY A 442 30.74 13.95 10.34
N SER A 443 29.50 13.87 10.81
CA SER A 443 29.10 13.04 11.95
C SER A 443 27.87 12.21 11.62
N LEU A 444 27.96 10.90 11.76
CA LEU A 444 26.83 9.97 11.71
C LEU A 444 26.53 9.50 13.14
N THR A 445 25.37 9.84 13.64
CA THR A 445 24.93 9.41 14.97
C THR A 445 23.75 8.44 14.83
N VAL A 446 23.90 7.21 15.31
CA VAL A 446 22.80 6.25 15.45
C VAL A 446 22.32 6.31 16.90
N ALA A 447 21.08 6.74 17.09
CA ALA A 447 20.49 6.94 18.43
C ALA A 447 20.25 5.61 19.12
N SER A 448 20.23 5.61 20.46
CA SER A 448 20.00 4.39 21.26
C SER A 448 18.64 3.72 21.00
N GLY A 449 17.63 4.50 20.59
CA GLY A 449 16.30 4.00 20.23
C GLY A 449 16.17 3.50 18.80
N ALA A 450 17.18 3.72 17.93
CA ALA A 450 17.18 3.19 16.57
C ALA A 450 17.38 1.67 16.58
N SER A 451 16.87 0.98 15.55
CA SER A 451 16.92 -0.49 15.46
C SER A 451 17.38 -0.93 14.08
N GLN A 452 18.15 -2.01 14.00
CA GLN A 452 18.56 -2.68 12.74
C GLN A 452 19.11 -1.73 11.66
N VAL A 453 19.85 -0.68 12.05
CA VAL A 453 20.41 0.30 11.11
C VAL A 453 21.51 -0.35 10.26
N LYS A 454 21.39 -0.23 8.95
CA LYS A 454 22.37 -0.74 7.97
C LYS A 454 22.98 0.44 7.23
N VAL A 455 24.30 0.57 7.33
CA VAL A 455 25.07 1.63 6.64
C VAL A 455 25.95 0.99 5.59
N THR A 456 25.84 1.43 4.35
CA THR A 456 26.80 1.12 3.28
C THR A 456 27.63 2.39 3.01
N ASN A 457 28.91 2.38 3.31
CA ASN A 457 29.77 3.53 3.10
C ASN A 457 30.72 3.29 1.92
N GLY A 458 30.52 3.99 0.82
CA GLY A 458 31.45 4.09 -0.30
C GLY A 458 32.27 5.37 -0.31
N GLY A 459 31.86 6.40 0.46
CA GLY A 459 32.43 7.74 0.53
C GLY A 459 33.24 7.98 1.81
N LYS A 460 33.12 9.19 2.35
CA LYS A 460 33.84 9.62 3.56
C LYS A 460 32.87 9.84 4.71
N ILE A 461 33.13 9.21 5.85
CA ILE A 461 32.49 9.52 7.13
C ILE A 461 33.60 9.90 8.13
N THR A 462 33.51 11.09 8.72
CA THR A 462 34.54 11.49 9.68
C THR A 462 34.37 10.82 11.02
N THR A 463 33.16 10.86 11.59
CA THR A 463 32.88 10.22 12.87
C THR A 463 31.58 9.43 12.82
N VAL A 464 31.60 8.22 13.31
CA VAL A 464 30.40 7.41 13.60
C VAL A 464 30.23 7.36 15.13
N THR A 465 29.08 7.80 15.62
CA THR A 465 28.68 7.63 17.03
C THR A 465 27.54 6.64 17.06
N ASN A 466 27.79 5.41 17.52
CA ASN A 466 26.78 4.36 17.54
C ASN A 466 26.32 4.06 18.97
N ASN A 467 25.07 4.41 19.27
CA ASN A 467 24.44 4.14 20.59
C ASN A 467 23.38 3.02 20.50
N SER A 468 23.20 2.43 19.30
CA SER A 468 22.21 1.35 19.06
C SER A 468 22.87 -0.01 18.96
N LYS A 469 22.17 -1.05 19.44
CA LYS A 469 22.55 -2.45 19.23
C LYS A 469 22.15 -2.92 17.82
N GLY A 470 22.94 -3.80 17.22
CA GLY A 470 22.61 -4.42 15.92
C GLY A 470 22.86 -3.52 14.70
N THR A 471 23.54 -2.39 14.85
CA THR A 471 24.00 -1.56 13.72
C THR A 471 25.08 -2.31 12.93
N THR A 472 24.93 -2.35 11.60
CA THR A 472 25.91 -2.94 10.68
C THR A 472 26.42 -1.89 9.70
N ILE A 473 27.70 -1.92 9.41
CA ILE A 473 28.37 -1.01 8.46
C ILE A 473 29.18 -1.81 7.44
N ASP A 474 28.81 -1.76 6.16
CA ASP A 474 29.64 -2.25 5.05
C ASP A 474 30.47 -1.08 4.55
N ASN A 475 31.76 -1.01 4.97
CA ASN A 475 32.64 0.12 4.69
C ASN A 475 33.59 -0.20 3.52
N LYS A 476 33.32 0.40 2.37
CA LYS A 476 34.19 0.40 1.17
C LYS A 476 34.92 1.75 0.97
N GLY A 477 34.51 2.75 1.73
CA GLY A 477 35.08 4.09 1.74
C GLY A 477 36.05 4.31 2.92
N THR A 478 35.98 5.49 3.52
CA THR A 478 36.79 5.86 4.70
C THR A 478 35.90 6.22 5.88
N ILE A 479 36.25 5.72 7.06
CA ILE A 479 35.71 6.14 8.36
C ILE A 479 36.90 6.55 9.22
N SER A 480 36.93 7.80 9.70
CA SER A 480 38.08 8.25 10.49
C SER A 480 38.00 7.78 11.95
N SER A 481 36.83 7.81 12.57
CA SER A 481 36.63 7.34 13.94
C SER A 481 35.28 6.72 14.20
N VAL A 482 35.23 5.74 15.11
CA VAL A 482 34.00 5.11 15.59
C VAL A 482 33.99 5.17 17.11
N LYS A 483 32.88 5.64 17.69
CA LYS A 483 32.65 5.75 19.13
C LYS A 483 31.17 5.53 19.46
N GLY A 484 30.80 5.54 20.74
CA GLY A 484 29.41 5.41 21.23
C GLY A 484 29.25 4.25 22.19
N ASP A 485 28.04 4.07 22.69
CA ASP A 485 27.74 3.09 23.75
C ASP A 485 27.72 1.63 23.25
N ASN A 486 27.58 1.45 21.94
CA ASN A 486 27.57 0.11 21.32
C ASN A 486 28.49 0.09 20.10
N SER A 487 29.27 -0.98 19.95
CA SER A 487 30.11 -1.20 18.80
C SER A 487 29.29 -1.69 17.60
N PRO A 488 29.32 -1.03 16.43
CA PRO A 488 28.69 -1.54 15.23
C PRO A 488 29.49 -2.74 14.67
N THR A 489 28.81 -3.65 13.98
CA THR A 489 29.52 -4.68 13.19
C THR A 489 30.00 -4.06 11.88
N ILE A 490 31.30 -3.97 11.68
CA ILE A 490 31.91 -3.36 10.48
C ILE A 490 32.53 -4.45 9.61
N SER A 491 32.16 -4.44 8.32
CA SER A 491 32.80 -5.24 7.27
C SER A 491 33.50 -4.30 6.26
N GLY A 492 34.54 -4.79 5.57
CA GLY A 492 35.31 -4.02 4.62
C GLY A 492 36.47 -3.24 5.25
N ASN A 493 36.70 -1.98 4.85
CA ASN A 493 37.82 -1.16 5.31
C ASN A 493 37.70 -0.82 6.81
N SER A 494 38.78 -1.02 7.57
CA SER A 494 38.82 -0.67 9.01
C SER A 494 38.80 0.84 9.22
N PRO A 495 38.17 1.37 10.26
CA PRO A 495 38.26 2.76 10.67
C PRO A 495 39.72 3.13 11.09
N SER A 496 40.13 4.39 10.87
CA SER A 496 41.47 4.86 11.20
C SER A 496 41.76 4.90 12.71
N SER A 497 40.72 5.08 13.56
CA SER A 497 40.79 5.00 15.01
C SER A 497 39.50 4.37 15.57
N ASN A 498 39.64 3.38 16.47
CA ASN A 498 38.53 2.73 17.17
C ASN A 498 38.66 3.06 18.67
N SER A 499 37.84 3.96 19.19
CA SER A 499 37.69 4.13 20.64
C SER A 499 36.36 3.50 21.06
N SER A 500 36.31 2.17 21.16
CA SER A 500 35.22 1.48 21.83
C SER A 500 35.63 1.24 23.29
N GLY A 501 34.86 1.76 24.24
CA GLY A 501 34.96 1.41 25.63
C GLY A 501 34.53 -0.05 25.84
N GLY A 502 35.52 -0.94 25.86
CA GLY A 502 35.36 -2.34 26.19
C GLY A 502 36.33 -2.68 27.31
N SER A 503 35.84 -2.88 28.51
CA SER A 503 36.61 -3.35 29.68
C SER A 503 37.25 -4.71 29.40
N SER A 504 38.55 -4.79 29.49
CA SER A 504 39.21 -6.03 29.86
C SER A 504 40.11 -5.78 31.07
N SER A 505 39.83 -6.55 32.12
CA SER A 505 40.51 -6.57 33.40
C SER A 505 41.94 -7.08 33.33
N SER A 506 42.88 -6.41 33.97
CA SER A 506 43.89 -7.05 34.79
C SER A 506 44.62 -6.03 35.68
N GLY A 507 44.61 -6.31 36.91
CA GLY A 507 45.25 -6.05 38.13
C GLY A 507 46.35 -4.99 38.31
N GLY A 508 46.29 -4.30 39.44
CA GLY A 508 47.47 -3.66 40.08
C GLY A 508 47.12 -2.47 40.96
N SER A 509 47.15 -2.72 42.24
CA SER A 509 46.99 -1.83 43.42
C SER A 509 47.54 -0.42 43.34
N SER A 510 46.90 0.62 43.84
CA SER A 510 46.90 1.15 45.22
C SER A 510 46.72 2.66 45.29
N HIS A 511 45.93 3.05 46.26
CA HIS A 511 45.89 4.30 47.07
C HIS A 511 45.47 5.62 46.44
N GLY A 512 44.40 6.13 47.06
CA GLY A 512 44.31 7.56 47.33
C GLY A 512 42.94 8.20 47.12
N GLY A 513 42.24 8.41 48.20
CA GLY A 513 40.95 8.99 48.49
C GLY A 513 40.48 10.20 47.67
N GLY A 514 39.17 10.33 47.64
CA GLY A 514 38.49 11.55 47.23
C GLY A 514 37.03 11.31 46.83
N SER A 515 36.17 11.43 47.83
CA SER A 515 34.71 11.49 47.63
C SER A 515 34.32 12.57 46.63
N SER A 516 33.44 12.21 45.68
CA SER A 516 32.31 13.08 45.34
C SER A 516 31.22 12.31 44.62
N SER A 517 30.20 11.96 45.36
CA SER A 517 28.89 11.57 44.89
C SER A 517 28.28 12.73 44.10
N GLY A 518 28.04 12.57 42.80
CA GLY A 518 27.49 13.62 41.98
C GLY A 518 26.75 13.24 40.70
N GLY A 519 26.46 11.95 40.50
CA GLY A 519 25.82 11.50 39.25
C GLY A 519 24.29 11.33 39.30
N SER A 520 23.69 11.25 40.49
CA SER A 520 22.25 10.97 40.62
C SER A 520 21.37 12.22 40.75
N SER A 521 21.94 13.37 41.13
CA SER A 521 21.15 14.60 41.35
C SER A 521 20.95 15.42 40.06
N SER A 522 21.84 15.35 39.10
CA SER A 522 21.75 16.17 37.87
C SER A 522 20.57 15.74 36.96
N ASN A 523 20.33 14.44 36.80
CA ASN A 523 19.23 13.96 35.98
C ASN A 523 17.85 14.22 36.62
N GLN A 524 17.72 14.16 37.93
CA GLN A 524 16.49 14.51 38.62
C GLN A 524 16.21 16.02 38.52
N THR A 525 17.21 16.86 38.63
CA THR A 525 17.07 18.31 38.45
C THR A 525 16.65 18.64 37.01
N SER A 526 17.21 17.93 36.01
CA SER A 526 16.87 18.14 34.61
C SER A 526 15.41 17.79 34.29
N VAL A 527 14.89 16.68 34.81
CA VAL A 527 13.49 16.31 34.57
C VAL A 527 12.52 17.22 35.35
N ASN A 528 12.90 17.66 36.55
CA ASN A 528 12.11 18.64 37.31
C ASN A 528 12.01 19.97 36.54
N ASN A 529 13.11 20.43 35.97
CA ASN A 529 13.13 21.64 35.14
C ASN A 529 12.30 21.50 33.88
N GLU A 530 12.30 20.32 33.24
CA GLU A 530 11.48 20.05 32.06
C GLU A 530 9.99 20.04 32.40
N ALA A 531 9.59 19.38 33.47
CA ALA A 531 8.21 19.39 33.94
C ALA A 531 7.73 20.82 34.34
N ALA A 532 8.62 21.64 34.90
CA ALA A 532 8.29 23.01 35.28
C ALA A 532 8.06 23.95 34.06
N LYS A 533 8.55 23.62 32.89
CA LYS A 533 8.30 24.37 31.63
C LYS A 533 6.87 24.24 31.14
N ILE A 534 6.20 23.16 31.51
CA ILE A 534 4.82 22.89 31.06
C ILE A 534 3.87 23.66 32.00
N THR A 535 3.44 24.82 31.55
CA THR A 535 2.61 25.77 32.33
C THR A 535 1.17 25.82 31.84
N SER A 536 0.85 25.24 30.69
CA SER A 536 -0.49 25.25 30.11
C SER A 536 -0.72 24.06 29.18
N VAL A 537 -1.98 23.77 28.93
CA VAL A 537 -2.46 22.80 27.94
C VAL A 537 -3.33 23.55 26.94
N SER A 538 -3.14 23.29 25.64
CA SER A 538 -3.95 23.91 24.60
C SER A 538 -5.42 23.51 24.75
N THR A 539 -6.32 24.48 24.69
CA THR A 539 -7.77 24.23 24.65
C THR A 539 -8.09 23.43 23.37
N PRO A 540 -8.74 22.26 23.49
CA PRO A 540 -9.14 21.49 22.33
C PRO A 540 -10.20 22.23 21.52
N ALA A 541 -10.22 21.99 20.20
CA ALA A 541 -11.29 22.47 19.35
C ALA A 541 -12.64 21.86 19.76
N LYS A 542 -13.73 22.49 19.35
CA LYS A 542 -15.08 21.93 19.56
C LYS A 542 -15.17 20.57 18.86
N ASP A 543 -15.79 19.60 19.50
CA ASP A 543 -15.92 18.21 19.06
C ASP A 543 -14.59 17.44 18.89
N ALA A 544 -13.47 17.96 19.37
CA ALA A 544 -12.20 17.25 19.36
C ALA A 544 -12.31 15.94 20.14
N THR A 545 -11.83 14.84 19.58
CA THR A 545 -11.82 13.52 20.23
C THR A 545 -10.47 13.19 20.88
N ARG A 546 -9.46 14.05 20.72
CA ARG A 546 -8.12 13.83 21.28
C ARG A 546 -7.48 15.13 21.76
N LEU A 547 -6.82 15.06 22.91
CA LEU A 547 -6.07 16.17 23.49
C LEU A 547 -4.72 16.33 22.79
N THR A 548 -4.38 17.55 22.39
CA THR A 548 -3.02 17.89 21.98
C THR A 548 -2.14 17.94 23.23
N MET A 549 -1.22 17.00 23.35
CA MET A 549 -0.30 16.91 24.48
C MET A 549 0.70 18.07 24.47
N PRO A 550 1.06 18.61 25.64
CA PRO A 550 2.15 19.60 25.72
C PRO A 550 3.45 19.03 25.14
N SER A 551 4.22 19.87 24.47
CA SER A 551 5.53 19.50 23.93
C SER A 551 6.58 19.43 25.04
N VAL A 552 7.49 18.46 24.94
CA VAL A 552 8.67 18.32 25.80
C VAL A 552 9.94 18.32 24.96
N SER A 553 11.06 18.69 25.55
CA SER A 553 12.37 18.69 24.88
C SER A 553 12.78 17.28 24.46
N SER A 554 13.65 17.17 23.43
CA SER A 554 14.24 15.88 23.03
C SER A 554 14.89 15.18 24.22
N GLY A 555 14.65 13.88 24.36
CA GLY A 555 15.10 13.09 25.51
C GLY A 555 14.08 12.99 26.64
N TYR A 556 12.89 13.55 26.47
CA TYR A 556 11.79 13.42 27.43
C TYR A 556 10.53 12.87 26.76
N THR A 557 9.70 12.22 27.55
CA THR A 557 8.34 11.81 27.18
C THR A 557 7.35 12.37 28.19
N ILE A 558 6.10 12.54 27.77
CA ILE A 558 5.02 13.08 28.59
C ILE A 558 3.79 12.19 28.51
N ALA A 559 3.14 11.98 29.66
CA ALA A 559 1.87 11.25 29.75
C ALA A 559 0.96 11.90 30.77
N ILE A 560 -0.35 11.77 30.63
CA ILE A 560 -1.30 12.22 31.62
C ILE A 560 -1.23 11.28 32.84
N LYS A 561 -0.84 11.80 33.99
CA LYS A 561 -0.83 11.09 35.28
C LYS A 561 -2.23 11.02 35.89
N THR A 562 -2.87 12.18 36.01
CA THR A 562 -4.21 12.28 36.57
C THR A 562 -5.10 13.17 35.71
N SER A 563 -6.37 12.83 35.65
CA SER A 563 -7.44 13.65 35.13
C SER A 563 -8.52 13.79 36.19
N SER A 564 -8.94 15.02 36.50
CA SER A 564 -10.03 15.26 37.49
C SER A 564 -11.39 14.79 36.98
N ASN A 565 -11.51 14.54 35.66
CA ASN A 565 -12.74 14.05 35.04
C ASN A 565 -12.43 13.15 33.83
N GLU A 566 -12.28 11.85 34.08
CA GLU A 566 -12.00 10.86 33.05
C GLU A 566 -13.20 10.57 32.11
N SER A 567 -14.41 11.03 32.48
CA SER A 567 -15.56 10.97 31.53
C SER A 567 -15.48 12.06 30.45
N VAL A 568 -14.58 13.04 30.60
CA VAL A 568 -14.34 14.13 29.62
C VAL A 568 -12.96 14.00 28.98
N ILE A 569 -11.89 13.82 29.77
CA ILE A 569 -10.54 13.56 29.27
C ILE A 569 -9.96 12.33 29.95
N LYS A 570 -9.71 11.26 29.20
CA LYS A 570 -9.08 10.06 29.71
C LYS A 570 -7.55 10.21 29.84
N LYS A 571 -6.91 9.34 30.60
CA LYS A 571 -5.44 9.33 30.77
C LYS A 571 -4.67 9.03 29.47
N ASP A 572 -5.30 8.40 28.49
CA ASP A 572 -4.72 8.16 27.16
C ASP A 572 -4.84 9.38 26.22
N GLY A 573 -5.40 10.48 26.70
CA GLY A 573 -5.63 11.72 25.96
C GLY A 573 -6.90 11.71 25.11
N THR A 574 -7.74 10.67 25.19
CA THR A 574 -9.05 10.64 24.53
C THR A 574 -9.97 11.68 25.15
N ILE A 575 -10.62 12.51 24.32
CA ILE A 575 -11.67 13.45 24.72
C ILE A 575 -13.03 12.87 24.39
N ILE A 576 -13.94 12.95 25.32
CA ILE A 576 -15.38 12.71 25.14
C ILE A 576 -16.05 14.08 25.29
N PRO A 577 -16.46 14.74 24.17
CA PRO A 577 -17.03 16.08 24.24
C PRO A 577 -18.24 16.16 25.14
N PRO A 578 -18.24 17.03 26.17
CA PRO A 578 -19.31 17.11 27.14
C PRO A 578 -20.52 17.90 26.62
N ASN A 579 -21.69 17.77 27.24
CA ASN A 579 -22.89 18.55 26.88
C ASN A 579 -22.75 20.04 27.23
N THR A 580 -21.93 20.40 28.21
CA THR A 580 -21.62 21.78 28.60
C THR A 580 -20.12 21.92 28.71
N ALA A 581 -19.59 23.13 28.42
CA ALA A 581 -18.15 23.37 28.51
C ALA A 581 -17.64 22.98 29.91
N THR A 582 -16.69 22.09 29.95
CA THR A 582 -16.22 21.47 31.22
C THR A 582 -14.72 21.66 31.38
N THR A 583 -14.31 22.25 32.51
CA THR A 583 -12.90 22.38 32.85
C THR A 583 -12.40 21.12 33.56
N VAL A 584 -11.36 20.52 32.99
CA VAL A 584 -10.68 19.33 33.54
C VAL A 584 -9.29 19.74 34.01
N LYS A 585 -8.91 19.30 35.20
CA LYS A 585 -7.57 19.49 35.73
C LYS A 585 -6.73 18.27 35.48
N LEU A 586 -5.56 18.48 34.91
CA LEU A 586 -4.63 17.43 34.51
C LEU A 586 -3.29 17.61 35.21
N VAL A 587 -2.68 16.51 35.59
CA VAL A 587 -1.27 16.45 35.97
C VAL A 587 -0.57 15.56 34.96
N PHE A 588 0.56 16.00 34.45
CA PHE A 588 1.37 15.20 33.52
C PHE A 588 2.62 14.69 34.24
N THR A 589 3.04 13.48 33.92
CA THR A 589 4.36 12.97 34.26
C THR A 589 5.29 13.15 33.09
N VAL A 590 6.38 13.83 33.26
CA VAL A 590 7.51 13.93 32.33
C VAL A 590 8.54 12.90 32.75
N THR A 591 9.01 12.11 31.79
CA THR A 591 10.03 11.07 31.99
C THR A 591 11.26 11.38 31.14
N HIS A 592 12.41 11.40 31.75
CA HIS A 592 13.70 11.49 31.06
C HIS A 592 14.05 10.10 30.50
N THR A 593 14.07 9.97 29.19
CA THR A 593 14.08 8.65 28.50
C THR A 593 15.32 7.80 28.80
N SER A 594 16.49 8.41 28.97
CA SER A 594 17.74 7.66 29.18
C SER A 594 17.96 7.21 30.63
N SER A 595 17.44 7.99 31.61
CA SER A 595 17.63 7.67 33.02
C SER A 595 16.40 7.07 33.70
N GLY A 596 15.23 7.09 33.04
CA GLY A 596 13.95 6.68 33.63
C GLY A 596 13.44 7.57 34.75
N LYS A 597 14.14 8.68 35.09
CA LYS A 597 13.72 9.63 36.14
C LYS A 597 12.47 10.36 35.67
N THR A 598 11.55 10.58 36.61
CA THR A 598 10.26 11.22 36.35
C THR A 598 10.08 12.47 37.24
N ALA A 599 9.28 13.41 36.72
CA ALA A 599 8.77 14.55 37.49
C ALA A 599 7.35 14.89 37.03
N ASP A 600 6.54 15.33 37.94
CA ASP A 600 5.17 15.72 37.66
C ASP A 600 5.06 17.22 37.42
N THR A 601 4.15 17.62 36.53
CA THR A 601 3.78 19.04 36.41
C THR A 601 2.94 19.50 37.60
N LYS A 602 2.81 20.80 37.77
CA LYS A 602 1.69 21.34 38.54
C LYS A 602 0.37 20.95 37.89
N GLU A 603 -0.70 21.03 38.64
CA GLU A 603 -2.05 20.83 38.11
C GLU A 603 -2.37 21.93 37.07
N LEU A 604 -2.75 21.51 35.86
CA LEU A 604 -3.06 22.40 34.74
C LEU A 604 -4.53 22.25 34.36
N SER A 605 -5.21 23.38 34.21
CA SER A 605 -6.62 23.38 33.79
C SER A 605 -6.75 23.49 32.26
N VAL A 606 -7.61 22.68 31.70
CA VAL A 606 -8.01 22.75 30.30
C VAL A 606 -9.53 22.69 30.19
N THR A 607 -10.12 23.63 29.47
CA THR A 607 -11.58 23.64 29.25
C THR A 607 -11.90 22.97 27.92
N VAL A 608 -12.65 21.87 28.00
CA VAL A 608 -13.19 21.20 26.84
C VAL A 608 -14.52 21.89 26.49
N PRO A 609 -14.66 22.43 25.24
CA PRO A 609 -15.91 23.03 24.80
C PRO A 609 -17.09 22.05 24.86
N ALA A 610 -18.30 22.57 24.98
CA ALA A 610 -19.49 21.75 24.80
C ALA A 610 -19.51 21.15 23.39
N LYS A 611 -20.02 19.93 23.26
CA LYS A 611 -20.26 19.33 21.94
C LYS A 611 -21.20 20.23 21.12
N SER A 612 -21.09 20.14 19.80
CA SER A 612 -21.99 20.87 18.91
C SER A 612 -23.44 20.45 19.14
N THR A 613 -24.33 21.43 19.17
CA THR A 613 -25.77 21.15 19.21
C THR A 613 -26.26 20.72 17.84
N ASP A 614 -27.47 20.13 17.81
CA ASP A 614 -28.09 19.74 16.55
C ASP A 614 -28.35 20.94 15.63
N GLU A 615 -28.65 22.11 16.22
CA GLU A 615 -28.85 23.36 15.50
C GLU A 615 -27.53 23.88 14.89
N GLU A 616 -26.43 23.81 15.63
CA GLU A 616 -25.10 24.21 15.14
C GLU A 616 -24.61 23.29 14.00
N LEU A 617 -24.83 21.98 14.14
CA LEU A 617 -24.49 21.01 13.10
C LEU A 617 -25.34 21.23 11.84
N GLN A 618 -26.64 21.54 12.01
CA GLN A 618 -27.53 21.87 10.90
C GLN A 618 -27.12 23.17 10.23
N ALA A 619 -26.85 24.22 11.00
CA ALA A 619 -26.39 25.51 10.45
C ALA A 619 -25.04 25.38 9.70
N ALA A 620 -24.11 24.54 10.18
CA ALA A 620 -22.87 24.27 9.49
C ALA A 620 -23.11 23.55 8.16
N LEU A 621 -24.04 22.60 8.13
CA LEU A 621 -24.45 21.88 6.93
C LEU A 621 -25.15 22.81 5.91
N ASP A 622 -26.09 23.63 6.37
CA ASP A 622 -26.79 24.60 5.52
C ASP A 622 -25.82 25.62 4.90
N ASN A 623 -24.80 26.05 5.67
CA ASN A 623 -23.73 26.91 5.16
C ASN A 623 -22.85 26.20 4.12
N GLU A 624 -22.64 24.88 4.23
CA GLU A 624 -21.90 24.13 3.20
C GLU A 624 -22.73 23.99 1.93
N VAL A 625 -24.02 23.67 2.05
CA VAL A 625 -24.98 23.63 0.92
C VAL A 625 -25.05 24.95 0.20
N ALA A 626 -25.12 26.07 0.93
CA ALA A 626 -25.22 27.43 0.34
C ALA A 626 -24.02 27.82 -0.53
N LYS A 627 -22.86 27.14 -0.38
CA LYS A 627 -21.68 27.35 -1.26
C LYS A 627 -21.84 26.72 -2.64
N ILE A 628 -22.76 25.78 -2.79
CA ILE A 628 -22.97 25.05 -4.04
C ILE A 628 -24.04 25.78 -4.86
N THR A 629 -23.61 26.72 -5.65
CA THR A 629 -24.50 27.58 -6.46
C THR A 629 -24.48 27.25 -7.94
N SER A 630 -23.51 26.42 -8.39
CA SER A 630 -23.38 26.06 -9.80
C SER A 630 -22.59 24.76 -9.95
N VAL A 631 -22.73 24.15 -11.11
CA VAL A 631 -21.94 22.96 -11.55
C VAL A 631 -21.21 23.37 -12.83
N PRO A 632 -19.93 23.05 -13.00
CA PRO A 632 -19.23 23.32 -14.26
C PRO A 632 -19.95 22.65 -15.43
N ALA A 633 -20.20 23.41 -16.48
CA ALA A 633 -20.78 22.84 -17.70
C ALA A 633 -19.88 21.73 -18.25
N PRO A 634 -20.43 20.57 -18.58
CA PRO A 634 -19.64 19.48 -19.17
C PRO A 634 -19.13 19.90 -20.56
N ALA A 635 -17.93 19.39 -20.90
CA ALA A 635 -17.41 19.54 -22.25
C ALA A 635 -18.28 18.73 -23.25
N LYS A 636 -18.20 19.09 -24.54
CA LYS A 636 -18.83 18.31 -25.61
C LYS A 636 -18.35 16.83 -25.52
N ASP A 637 -19.26 15.88 -25.71
CA ASP A 637 -19.06 14.45 -25.59
C ASP A 637 -18.58 13.96 -24.20
N ALA A 638 -18.66 14.80 -23.17
CA ALA A 638 -18.35 14.36 -21.81
C ALA A 638 -19.29 13.23 -21.38
N THR A 639 -18.74 12.18 -20.81
CA THR A 639 -19.50 11.02 -20.31
C THR A 639 -19.71 11.05 -18.80
N LYS A 640 -19.13 12.06 -18.10
CA LYS A 640 -19.23 12.18 -16.65
C LYS A 640 -19.29 13.65 -16.22
N LEU A 641 -20.18 13.95 -15.27
CA LEU A 641 -20.32 15.25 -14.64
C LEU A 641 -19.19 15.51 -13.66
N THR A 642 -18.59 16.69 -13.70
CA THR A 642 -17.70 17.18 -12.65
C THR A 642 -18.55 17.64 -11.47
N MET A 643 -18.49 16.88 -10.37
CA MET A 643 -19.27 17.19 -9.17
C MET A 643 -18.77 18.47 -8.49
N PRO A 644 -19.65 19.26 -7.86
CA PRO A 644 -19.23 20.37 -7.02
C PRO A 644 -18.31 19.90 -5.89
N SER A 645 -17.35 20.74 -5.51
CA SER A 645 -16.47 20.44 -4.39
C SER A 645 -17.14 20.81 -3.07
N VAL A 646 -16.96 20.00 -2.04
CA VAL A 646 -17.37 20.26 -0.66
C VAL A 646 -16.18 20.28 0.27
N SER A 647 -16.31 20.93 1.42
CA SER A 647 -15.27 21.01 2.45
C SER A 647 -14.98 19.62 3.04
N SER A 648 -13.77 19.43 3.58
CA SER A 648 -13.41 18.19 4.30
C SER A 648 -14.42 17.89 5.41
N GLY A 649 -14.88 16.64 5.51
CA GLY A 649 -15.92 16.21 6.45
C GLY A 649 -17.33 16.24 5.88
N TYR A 650 -17.48 16.61 4.59
CA TYR A 650 -18.76 16.55 3.88
C TYR A 650 -18.65 15.66 2.63
N LYS A 651 -19.78 15.07 2.26
CA LYS A 651 -19.97 14.32 1.00
C LYS A 651 -21.09 14.94 0.20
N ILE A 652 -21.02 14.83 -1.13
CA ILE A 652 -22.04 15.30 -2.05
C ILE A 652 -22.44 14.19 -3.02
N ALA A 653 -23.74 14.11 -3.32
CA ALA A 653 -24.28 13.20 -4.32
C ALA A 653 -25.45 13.87 -5.05
N ILE A 654 -25.71 13.49 -6.29
CA ILE A 654 -26.91 13.93 -7.01
C ILE A 654 -28.12 13.23 -6.36
N LYS A 655 -29.08 14.03 -5.89
CA LYS A 655 -30.36 13.55 -5.36
C LYS A 655 -31.37 13.31 -6.47
N THR A 656 -31.53 14.30 -7.36
CA THR A 656 -32.45 14.19 -8.48
C THR A 656 -31.85 14.81 -9.74
N SER A 657 -32.26 14.27 -10.88
CA SER A 657 -31.99 14.79 -12.21
C SER A 657 -33.33 14.89 -12.96
N SER A 658 -33.59 16.05 -13.54
CA SER A 658 -34.81 16.28 -14.34
C SER A 658 -34.84 15.46 -15.63
N ASN A 659 -33.68 15.09 -16.16
CA ASN A 659 -33.54 14.23 -17.33
C ASN A 659 -32.46 13.15 -17.14
N LYS A 660 -32.84 11.99 -16.62
CA LYS A 660 -31.93 10.84 -16.36
C LYS A 660 -31.42 10.16 -17.65
N SER A 661 -32.04 10.45 -18.81
CA SER A 661 -31.52 9.98 -20.10
C SER A 661 -30.32 10.80 -20.58
N VAL A 662 -30.08 11.97 -19.99
CA VAL A 662 -28.94 12.86 -20.27
C VAL A 662 -27.94 12.88 -19.12
N ILE A 663 -28.38 13.13 -17.87
CA ILE A 663 -27.53 13.05 -16.68
C ILE A 663 -28.18 12.12 -15.67
N LYS A 664 -27.49 11.02 -15.33
CA LYS A 664 -27.93 10.08 -14.30
C LYS A 664 -27.53 10.53 -12.88
N GLU A 665 -28.17 9.98 -11.87
CA GLU A 665 -27.87 10.27 -10.45
C GLU A 665 -26.47 9.81 -10.02
N ASP A 666 -25.81 8.93 -10.77
CA ASP A 666 -24.41 8.56 -10.55
C ASP A 666 -23.41 9.53 -11.22
N GLY A 667 -23.90 10.60 -11.83
CA GLY A 667 -23.12 11.59 -12.57
C GLY A 667 -22.71 11.15 -13.98
N THR A 668 -23.21 10.03 -14.49
CA THR A 668 -22.99 9.61 -15.87
C THR A 668 -23.75 10.55 -16.82
N ILE A 669 -23.06 11.07 -17.83
CA ILE A 669 -23.65 11.86 -18.91
C ILE A 669 -23.80 10.96 -20.14
N ILE A 670 -24.95 11.05 -20.78
CA ILE A 670 -25.22 10.48 -22.09
C ILE A 670 -25.44 11.69 -23.03
N PRO A 671 -24.44 12.04 -23.85
CA PRO A 671 -24.51 13.23 -24.69
C PRO A 671 -25.74 13.21 -25.60
N PRO A 672 -26.63 14.24 -25.53
CA PRO A 672 -27.85 14.28 -26.29
C PRO A 672 -27.61 14.64 -27.77
N ASN A 673 -28.61 14.42 -28.65
CA ASN A 673 -28.49 14.80 -30.05
C ASN A 673 -28.58 16.34 -30.27
N THR A 674 -29.24 17.05 -29.36
CA THR A 674 -29.34 18.50 -29.30
C THR A 674 -28.93 18.99 -27.92
N GLU A 675 -28.44 20.21 -27.80
CA GLU A 675 -28.13 20.79 -26.50
C GLU A 675 -29.36 20.73 -25.57
N GLU A 676 -29.14 20.25 -24.35
CA GLU A 676 -30.19 20.10 -23.33
C GLU A 676 -29.76 20.67 -21.97
N THR A 677 -30.71 21.37 -21.32
CA THR A 677 -30.54 21.81 -19.93
C THR A 677 -31.15 20.77 -18.99
N VAL A 678 -30.35 20.28 -18.05
CA VAL A 678 -30.78 19.32 -17.03
C VAL A 678 -30.69 19.99 -15.65
N THR A 679 -31.81 20.05 -14.95
CA THR A 679 -31.85 20.55 -13.58
C THR A 679 -31.49 19.46 -12.59
N LEU A 680 -30.50 19.71 -11.72
CA LEU A 680 -30.03 18.79 -10.70
C LEU A 680 -30.29 19.35 -9.30
N VAL A 681 -30.56 18.45 -8.36
CA VAL A 681 -30.51 18.72 -6.91
C VAL A 681 -29.46 17.82 -6.31
N PHE A 682 -28.63 18.36 -5.44
CA PHE A 682 -27.61 17.57 -4.73
C PHE A 682 -27.96 17.42 -3.24
N THR A 683 -27.64 16.28 -2.66
CA THR A 683 -27.64 16.09 -1.22
C THR A 683 -26.20 16.20 -0.70
N VAL A 684 -25.99 17.06 0.27
CA VAL A 684 -24.74 17.14 1.05
C VAL A 684 -24.94 16.41 2.37
N THR A 685 -24.00 15.56 2.74
CA THR A 685 -23.99 14.79 3.99
C THR A 685 -22.82 15.24 4.83
N GLN A 686 -23.05 15.64 6.07
CA GLN A 686 -22.00 15.88 7.06
C GLN A 686 -21.58 14.56 7.69
N GLU A 687 -20.32 14.14 7.49
CA GLU A 687 -19.85 12.81 7.89
C GLU A 687 -19.83 12.58 9.41
N SER A 688 -19.56 13.65 10.21
CA SER A 688 -19.47 13.56 11.67
C SER A 688 -20.82 13.34 12.36
N SER A 689 -21.91 13.85 11.78
CA SER A 689 -23.26 13.77 12.35
C SER A 689 -24.21 12.85 11.59
N GLY A 690 -23.88 12.53 10.32
CA GLY A 690 -24.77 11.86 9.39
C GLY A 690 -25.94 12.72 8.91
N LYS A 691 -26.01 14.00 9.31
CA LYS A 691 -27.05 14.94 8.85
C LYS A 691 -26.91 15.23 7.36
N THR A 692 -28.04 15.43 6.70
CA THR A 692 -28.11 15.74 5.26
C THR A 692 -28.92 17.00 5.00
N ALA A 693 -28.53 17.75 3.98
CA ALA A 693 -29.33 18.84 3.43
C ALA A 693 -29.17 18.88 1.91
N ASP A 694 -30.20 19.40 1.24
CA ASP A 694 -30.25 19.45 -0.21
C ASP A 694 -29.97 20.86 -0.72
N THR A 695 -29.33 20.94 -1.90
CA THR A 695 -29.22 22.22 -2.62
C THR A 695 -30.54 22.64 -3.18
N GLY A 696 -30.66 23.91 -3.57
CA GLY A 696 -31.65 24.33 -4.56
C GLY A 696 -31.42 23.62 -5.90
N GLU A 697 -32.33 23.85 -6.82
CA GLU A 697 -32.21 23.40 -8.20
C GLU A 697 -31.05 24.11 -8.91
N ILE A 698 -30.23 23.35 -9.63
CA ILE A 698 -29.07 23.85 -10.36
C ILE A 698 -29.14 23.37 -11.81
N ASP A 699 -29.19 24.29 -12.74
CA ASP A 699 -29.23 23.96 -14.15
C ASP A 699 -27.84 23.69 -14.71
N VAL A 700 -27.72 22.59 -15.46
CA VAL A 700 -26.52 22.16 -16.18
C VAL A 700 -26.83 22.02 -17.67
N VAL A 701 -26.20 22.85 -18.49
CA VAL A 701 -26.33 22.76 -19.94
C VAL A 701 -25.37 21.66 -20.44
N VAL A 702 -25.94 20.64 -21.08
CA VAL A 702 -25.18 19.55 -21.73
C VAL A 702 -25.15 19.79 -23.22
N PRO A 703 -23.97 20.00 -23.84
CA PRO A 703 -23.85 20.21 -25.27
C PRO A 703 -24.33 19.00 -26.08
N ALA A 704 -24.81 19.27 -27.30
CA ALA A 704 -25.07 18.18 -28.25
C ALA A 704 -23.81 17.35 -28.52
N LYS A 705 -23.98 16.06 -28.73
CA LYS A 705 -22.88 15.19 -29.14
C LYS A 705 -22.25 15.62 -30.46
N SER A 706 -21.00 15.30 -30.65
CA SER A 706 -20.33 15.59 -31.94
C SER A 706 -21.00 14.85 -33.07
N THR A 707 -21.16 15.53 -34.20
CA THR A 707 -21.60 14.92 -35.45
C THR A 707 -20.45 14.19 -36.12
N ASP A 708 -20.77 13.23 -37.00
CA ASP A 708 -19.74 12.50 -37.78
C ASP A 708 -18.86 13.46 -38.60
N GLY A 709 -19.48 14.58 -39.10
CA GLY A 709 -18.74 15.61 -39.82
C GLY A 709 -17.72 16.36 -38.95
N GLU A 710 -18.08 16.70 -37.71
CA GLU A 710 -17.17 17.37 -36.76
C GLU A 710 -16.03 16.43 -36.36
N ILE A 711 -16.34 15.15 -36.05
CA ILE A 711 -15.34 14.12 -35.72
C ILE A 711 -14.38 13.94 -36.90
N GLN A 712 -14.90 13.86 -38.12
CA GLN A 712 -14.07 13.73 -39.32
C GLN A 712 -13.17 14.96 -39.54
N ALA A 713 -13.69 16.16 -39.29
CA ALA A 713 -12.91 17.41 -39.39
C ALA A 713 -11.80 17.46 -38.34
N GLU A 714 -12.05 16.98 -37.11
CA GLU A 714 -11.07 16.92 -36.04
C GLU A 714 -9.98 15.91 -36.36
N VAL A 715 -10.34 14.71 -36.84
CA VAL A 715 -9.38 13.69 -37.31
C VAL A 715 -8.52 14.23 -38.44
N GLN A 716 -9.12 14.97 -39.41
CA GLN A 716 -8.37 15.58 -40.49
C GLN A 716 -7.41 16.66 -39.98
N ALA A 717 -7.86 17.49 -39.04
CA ALA A 717 -7.00 18.52 -38.45
C ALA A 717 -5.79 17.92 -37.68
N GLU A 718 -5.96 16.77 -37.03
CA GLU A 718 -4.82 16.05 -36.43
C GLU A 718 -3.91 15.42 -37.49
N ALA A 719 -4.46 14.87 -38.56
CA ALA A 719 -3.68 14.33 -39.66
C ALA A 719 -2.84 15.42 -40.37
N ASP A 720 -3.39 16.63 -40.55
CA ASP A 720 -2.71 17.76 -41.18
C ASP A 720 -1.52 18.29 -40.38
N LYS A 721 -1.46 18.05 -39.07
CA LYS A 721 -0.29 18.36 -38.23
C LYS A 721 0.92 17.47 -38.50
N ILE A 722 0.70 16.32 -39.14
CA ILE A 722 1.77 15.39 -39.49
C ILE A 722 2.38 15.78 -40.82
N THR A 723 3.41 16.61 -40.77
CA THR A 723 4.07 17.16 -41.98
C THR A 723 5.33 16.41 -42.37
N SER A 724 5.85 15.54 -41.50
CA SER A 724 7.07 14.76 -41.75
C SER A 724 7.12 13.47 -40.95
N VAL A 725 7.90 12.55 -41.41
CA VAL A 725 8.26 11.30 -40.72
C VAL A 725 9.76 11.31 -40.45
N THR A 726 10.15 10.88 -39.25
CA THR A 726 11.57 10.78 -38.89
C THR A 726 12.28 9.81 -39.83
N GLN A 727 13.37 10.25 -40.46
CA GLN A 727 14.16 9.39 -41.33
C GLN A 727 14.74 8.22 -40.50
N PRO A 728 14.60 6.98 -40.99
CA PRO A 728 15.21 5.85 -40.32
C PRO A 728 16.73 5.92 -40.39
N THR A 729 17.37 5.42 -39.32
CA THR A 729 18.85 5.28 -39.29
C THR A 729 19.29 4.16 -40.23
N GLN A 730 20.58 4.14 -40.56
CA GLN A 730 21.16 3.04 -41.35
C GLN A 730 20.88 1.70 -40.65
N ASP A 731 20.49 0.72 -41.44
CA ASP A 731 20.13 -0.64 -40.98
C ASP A 731 18.88 -0.73 -40.09
N ALA A 732 18.03 0.31 -40.06
CA ALA A 732 16.77 0.28 -39.32
C ALA A 732 15.79 -0.73 -39.96
N THR A 733 15.15 -1.57 -39.13
CA THR A 733 14.17 -2.57 -39.54
C THR A 733 12.73 -2.14 -39.29
N THR A 734 12.53 -0.97 -38.61
CA THR A 734 11.20 -0.41 -38.32
C THR A 734 11.19 1.11 -38.49
N LEU A 735 10.05 1.62 -38.98
CA LEU A 735 9.82 3.04 -39.11
C LEU A 735 9.31 3.63 -37.79
N THR A 736 9.89 4.75 -37.34
CA THR A 736 9.35 5.50 -36.22
C THR A 736 8.14 6.29 -36.69
N MET A 737 6.96 5.87 -36.24
CA MET A 737 5.71 6.52 -36.60
C MET A 737 5.59 7.90 -35.92
N PRO A 738 4.98 8.91 -36.57
CA PRO A 738 4.64 10.16 -35.93
C PRO A 738 3.78 9.97 -34.69
N THR A 739 3.98 10.80 -33.69
CA THR A 739 3.15 10.78 -32.47
C THR A 739 1.81 11.50 -32.71
N VAL A 740 0.73 10.88 -32.26
CA VAL A 740 -0.60 11.48 -32.27
C VAL A 740 -1.13 11.60 -30.82
N PRO A 741 -2.05 12.54 -30.53
CA PRO A 741 -2.62 12.67 -29.20
C PRO A 741 -3.35 11.42 -28.73
N SER A 742 -3.55 11.31 -27.42
CA SER A 742 -4.36 10.24 -26.82
C SER A 742 -5.77 10.24 -27.43
N GLY A 743 -6.26 9.07 -27.83
CA GLY A 743 -7.54 8.90 -28.51
C GLY A 743 -7.44 8.78 -30.04
N TYR A 744 -6.27 9.05 -30.60
CA TYR A 744 -6.01 8.87 -32.04
C TYR A 744 -5.05 7.70 -32.28
N THR A 745 -5.21 7.07 -33.44
CA THR A 745 -4.28 6.05 -33.94
C THR A 745 -3.79 6.43 -35.32
N ILE A 746 -2.54 6.10 -35.63
CA ILE A 746 -1.95 6.37 -36.93
C ILE A 746 -1.52 5.07 -37.59
N LYS A 747 -1.75 4.94 -38.90
CA LYS A 747 -1.31 3.81 -39.74
C LYS A 747 -0.80 4.31 -41.08
N ILE A 748 0.12 3.60 -41.67
CA ILE A 748 0.55 3.86 -43.03
C ILE A 748 -0.61 3.44 -43.99
N LYS A 749 -1.14 4.43 -44.73
CA LYS A 749 -2.20 4.16 -45.72
C LYS A 749 -1.62 3.61 -47.02
N SER A 750 -0.51 4.16 -47.48
CA SER A 750 0.15 3.74 -48.71
C SER A 750 1.65 4.00 -48.62
N SER A 751 2.43 3.13 -49.28
CA SER A 751 3.86 3.27 -49.52
C SER A 751 4.11 3.16 -51.01
N THR A 752 4.97 4.02 -51.57
CA THR A 752 5.39 3.97 -52.97
C THR A 752 6.35 2.82 -53.22
N ASN A 753 6.95 2.26 -52.19
CA ASN A 753 7.81 1.08 -52.26
C ASN A 753 7.61 0.19 -51.02
N GLU A 754 6.67 -0.74 -51.09
CA GLU A 754 6.31 -1.65 -49.97
C GLU A 754 7.39 -2.70 -49.69
N SER A 755 8.36 -2.89 -50.63
CA SER A 755 9.54 -3.75 -50.37
C SER A 755 10.57 -3.08 -49.45
N VAL A 756 10.48 -1.75 -49.23
CA VAL A 756 11.34 -0.99 -48.37
C VAL A 756 10.61 -0.61 -47.09
N ILE A 757 9.38 -0.09 -47.19
CA ILE A 757 8.52 0.24 -46.05
C ILE A 757 7.17 -0.45 -46.28
N ALA A 758 6.88 -1.50 -45.49
CA ALA A 758 5.59 -2.17 -45.49
C ALA A 758 4.51 -1.32 -44.79
N LYS A 759 3.24 -1.66 -44.98
CA LYS A 759 2.09 -0.94 -44.42
C LYS A 759 1.78 -1.34 -42.96
N ASP A 760 2.38 -2.39 -42.46
CA ASP A 760 2.13 -3.00 -41.15
C ASP A 760 3.05 -2.53 -40.01
#